data_26bf4bffac22fc633dd1a8ff5b474235
#
_entry.id   26bf4bffac22fc633dd1a8ff5b474235
#
_cell.length_a   1.000
_cell.length_b   1.000
_cell.length_c   1.000
_cell.angle_alpha   90.00
_cell.angle_beta   90.00
_cell.angle_gamma   90.00
#
_symmetry.space_group_name_H-M   'P 1'
#
loop_
_entity.id
_entity.type
_entity.pdbx_description
1 polymer ?
#
loop_
_entity_poly.entity_id
_entity_poly.type
_entity_poly.pdbx_seq_one_letter_code
_entity_poly.pdbx_strand_id
1 'polypeptide(L)'
;MRTIAMKLFRAAWANVLMSISIITISICLVMTMTVYIWNANSQMKADIQALYGEMDLMVGYNPDQAKLLTTQQVEDFSTLAGVTQVSSISLAHTTVEQEKNIVFYTVGVENDDLVKSRYHFEVNLGPKDAILSENVARIFNKRVGDSIHIQSENFIVQEILPTIKGTDSPNIILLSNDIVKKWMNNSQPQTAGIFTLIKTDEGRAKVVGAAIKQLDKTLRVDIMNDYDLIKTNLQSLMVFMIVLSVFILLISSVLLLSTFQLLFYKMKEQLMILRALGASVQQVGRIVKLQLSLIISFGVMLGTTMSLLVIKIWLPQLISLLHLPDARTELPIVFVLVIALSSLLILQALTQWQVAKSSRLLPLQIASDNENLQLRWTKWKTIMVSIISVIAFLLFWQAQLVGTGSGQGALFILIGSLLVCGILLLLIPYLFKAILYIALKPIRKVLGKEAYLACQQLMPQVRKNMPIVLSIIGLMVILTFGSSLMKTLQHNELAYTESQYDTAIKIKNELDDPTLTPTILQEIEALPSVQYAYAQGNNTYIALQLGQKWLPENYTTINIEKLVQMGKLSKIEGNLQDGLIVTQSFAHHHHLSVGDRVTIGSYDFDAQQDRPTGELQIIGIIDAPIHHADLIVDWSSFLTARDYTIIEDIMVETANPDKTLADLAFLKERWPALKFTDKATMIEQSNEMLFQRWSLFVGVFVILIAATCLGVLQTLLHTIYTKRSDYAIQRLIGLSPNGLMKLILTQVLSFVLYGLTVGTFIGLVLTTMLGFIEKVSYDFLTLGITSIAFLAATLIVFALQGYWISRKKLAYEMIDM
;
A
#
# COMPACT_ATOMS: atom_id res chain seq x y z
N MET A 1 42.76 6.17 26.24
CA MET A 1 41.89 6.09 25.04
C MET A 1 40.53 6.73 25.21
N ARG A 2 39.75 6.36 26.25
CA ARG A 2 38.44 6.94 26.52
C ARG A 2 38.48 8.46 26.71
N THR A 3 39.47 8.97 27.46
CA THR A 3 39.67 10.42 27.72
C THR A 3 40.06 11.19 26.48
N ILE A 4 40.86 10.59 25.60
CA ILE A 4 41.25 11.22 24.31
C ILE A 4 40.03 11.26 23.37
N ALA A 5 39.26 10.18 23.28
CA ALA A 5 38.06 10.14 22.50
C ALA A 5 37.02 11.22 22.93
N MET A 6 36.90 11.44 24.27
CA MET A 6 35.99 12.45 24.82
C MET A 6 36.43 13.89 24.55
N LYS A 7 37.77 14.16 24.62
CA LYS A 7 38.31 15.49 24.27
C LYS A 7 38.12 15.78 22.78
N LEU A 8 38.35 14.80 21.91
CA LEU A 8 38.09 14.89 20.48
C LEU A 8 36.58 15.09 20.17
N PHE A 9 35.72 14.44 20.94
CA PHE A 9 34.27 14.62 20.83
C PHE A 9 33.86 16.08 21.13
N ARG A 10 34.43 16.69 22.19
CA ARG A 10 34.16 18.09 22.51
C ARG A 10 34.69 19.06 21.46
N ALA A 11 35.85 18.77 20.87
CA ALA A 11 36.44 19.65 19.83
C ALA A 11 35.61 19.72 18.53
N ALA A 12 34.79 18.66 18.26
CA ALA A 12 33.95 18.59 17.07
C ALA A 12 32.45 18.70 17.40
N TRP A 13 32.05 19.30 18.52
CA TRP A 13 30.70 19.29 19.10
C TRP A 13 29.58 19.61 18.10
N ALA A 14 29.73 20.67 17.28
CA ALA A 14 28.70 21.04 16.30
C ALA A 14 28.40 19.94 15.30
N ASN A 15 29.43 19.23 14.81
CA ASN A 15 29.24 18.16 13.84
C ASN A 15 28.70 16.89 14.50
N VAL A 16 29.11 16.64 15.73
CA VAL A 16 28.58 15.55 16.57
C VAL A 16 27.07 15.75 16.80
N LEU A 17 26.67 16.95 17.18
CA LEU A 17 25.27 17.30 17.43
C LEU A 17 24.42 17.12 16.15
N MET A 18 24.92 17.59 14.99
CA MET A 18 24.22 17.39 13.72
C MET A 18 24.14 15.91 13.34
N SER A 19 25.19 15.11 13.57
CA SER A 19 25.16 13.67 13.33
C SER A 19 24.11 12.97 14.22
N ILE A 20 24.07 13.34 15.50
CA ILE A 20 23.06 12.86 16.44
C ILE A 20 21.66 13.24 15.97
N SER A 21 21.45 14.51 15.53
CA SER A 21 20.15 14.97 15.05
C SER A 21 19.66 14.19 13.83
N ILE A 22 20.54 13.93 12.86
CA ILE A 22 20.18 13.13 11.66
C ILE A 22 19.76 11.71 12.07
N ILE A 23 20.52 11.06 12.95
CA ILE A 23 20.20 9.71 13.44
C ILE A 23 18.88 9.75 14.21
N THR A 24 18.70 10.73 15.10
CA THR A 24 17.51 10.92 15.92
C THR A 24 16.26 11.04 15.06
N ILE A 25 16.27 11.94 14.06
CA ILE A 25 15.14 12.14 13.16
C ILE A 25 14.85 10.87 12.36
N SER A 26 15.90 10.23 11.83
CA SER A 26 15.73 9.01 11.02
C SER A 26 15.16 7.84 11.83
N ILE A 27 15.69 7.61 13.03
CA ILE A 27 15.21 6.53 13.91
C ILE A 27 13.81 6.84 14.44
N CYS A 28 13.54 8.10 14.81
CA CYS A 28 12.20 8.55 15.22
C CYS A 28 11.18 8.23 14.13
N LEU A 29 11.48 8.55 12.87
CA LEU A 29 10.60 8.33 11.73
C LEU A 29 10.35 6.83 11.49
N VAL A 30 11.41 6.04 11.38
CA VAL A 30 11.33 4.59 11.17
C VAL A 30 10.56 3.91 12.30
N MET A 31 10.87 4.27 13.54
CA MET A 31 10.22 3.70 14.72
C MET A 31 8.73 4.04 14.76
N THR A 32 8.38 5.31 14.55
CA THR A 32 6.98 5.79 14.55
C THR A 32 6.17 5.07 13.46
N MET A 33 6.71 4.96 12.25
CA MET A 33 6.05 4.24 11.16
C MET A 33 5.88 2.75 11.46
N THR A 34 6.92 2.10 11.96
CA THR A 34 6.86 0.66 12.22
C THR A 34 5.89 0.34 13.36
N VAL A 35 5.84 1.17 14.41
CA VAL A 35 4.87 1.02 15.50
C VAL A 35 3.44 1.31 15.03
N TYR A 36 3.25 2.31 14.15
CA TYR A 36 1.94 2.56 13.55
C TYR A 36 1.45 1.35 12.73
N ILE A 37 2.32 0.77 11.88
CA ILE A 37 2.00 -0.45 11.11
C ILE A 37 1.59 -1.59 12.04
N TRP A 38 2.33 -1.77 13.13
CA TRP A 38 2.03 -2.81 14.10
C TRP A 38 0.69 -2.59 14.78
N ASN A 39 0.39 -1.35 15.21
CA ASN A 39 -0.88 -0.97 15.81
C ASN A 39 -2.05 -1.14 14.83
N ALA A 40 -1.89 -0.71 13.57
CA ALA A 40 -2.90 -0.89 12.52
C ALA A 40 -3.19 -2.37 12.25
N ASN A 41 -2.15 -3.21 12.20
CA ASN A 41 -2.30 -4.67 12.06
C ASN A 41 -2.98 -5.31 13.30
N SER A 42 -2.65 -4.83 14.49
CA SER A 42 -3.29 -5.29 15.74
C SER A 42 -4.76 -4.89 15.79
N GLN A 43 -5.08 -3.66 15.36
CA GLN A 43 -6.45 -3.19 15.26
C GLN A 43 -7.25 -4.01 14.24
N MET A 44 -6.68 -4.26 13.05
CA MET A 44 -7.31 -5.12 12.04
C MET A 44 -7.66 -6.51 12.57
N LYS A 45 -6.73 -7.13 13.32
CA LYS A 45 -7.01 -8.43 13.94
C LYS A 45 -8.15 -8.33 14.96
N ALA A 46 -8.20 -7.26 15.73
CA ALA A 46 -9.29 -7.01 16.66
C ALA A 46 -10.62 -6.78 15.93
N ASP A 47 -10.61 -6.06 14.81
CA ASP A 47 -11.80 -5.82 13.98
C ASP A 47 -12.29 -7.11 13.33
N ILE A 48 -11.39 -7.96 12.81
CA ILE A 48 -11.74 -9.31 12.31
C ILE A 48 -12.34 -10.17 13.44
N GLN A 49 -11.73 -10.13 14.62
CA GLN A 49 -12.25 -10.85 15.78
C GLN A 49 -13.60 -10.29 16.25
N ALA A 50 -13.80 -8.98 16.16
CA ALA A 50 -15.08 -8.35 16.42
C ALA A 50 -16.17 -8.74 15.39
N LEU A 51 -15.79 -8.99 14.12
CA LEU A 51 -16.73 -9.41 13.07
C LEU A 51 -17.04 -10.90 13.13
N TYR A 52 -16.02 -11.72 13.30
CA TYR A 52 -16.10 -13.17 13.14
C TYR A 52 -16.02 -13.96 14.46
N GLY A 53 -15.87 -13.26 15.59
CA GLY A 53 -15.68 -13.90 16.89
C GLY A 53 -14.39 -14.72 16.95
N GLU A 54 -14.44 -15.83 17.63
CA GLU A 54 -13.27 -16.72 17.83
C GLU A 54 -13.16 -17.81 16.76
N MET A 55 -13.96 -17.76 15.69
CA MET A 55 -13.86 -18.75 14.60
C MET A 55 -12.68 -18.47 13.70
N ASP A 56 -11.95 -19.52 13.32
CA ASP A 56 -10.85 -19.46 12.36
C ASP A 56 -11.26 -19.92 10.95
N LEU A 57 -12.19 -20.89 10.88
CA LEU A 57 -12.64 -21.49 9.62
C LEU A 57 -14.17 -21.55 9.58
N MET A 58 -14.72 -21.36 8.39
CA MET A 58 -16.10 -21.69 8.05
C MET A 58 -16.06 -22.75 6.94
N VAL A 59 -16.76 -23.85 7.16
CA VAL A 59 -16.75 -25.02 6.26
C VAL A 59 -18.17 -25.39 5.89
N GLY A 60 -18.42 -25.54 4.61
CA GLY A 60 -19.74 -25.94 4.07
C GLY A 60 -19.64 -26.32 2.61
N TYR A 61 -20.75 -26.55 1.98
CA TYR A 61 -20.82 -26.71 0.52
C TYR A 61 -21.18 -25.38 -0.13
N ASN A 62 -20.80 -25.20 -1.40
CA ASN A 62 -21.30 -24.05 -2.14
C ASN A 62 -22.82 -24.15 -2.35
N PRO A 63 -23.56 -23.04 -2.36
CA PRO A 63 -25.01 -23.05 -2.51
C PRO A 63 -25.51 -23.77 -3.77
N ASP A 64 -24.78 -23.72 -4.86
CA ASP A 64 -25.04 -24.35 -6.15
C ASP A 64 -25.00 -25.89 -6.11
N GLN A 65 -24.31 -26.47 -5.12
CA GLN A 65 -24.25 -27.93 -4.95
C GLN A 65 -25.50 -28.50 -4.29
N ALA A 66 -26.35 -27.70 -3.68
CA ALA A 66 -27.57 -28.14 -2.94
C ALA A 66 -27.30 -29.27 -1.93
N LYS A 67 -26.06 -29.36 -1.39
CA LYS A 67 -25.65 -30.36 -0.41
C LYS A 67 -25.60 -29.70 0.98
N LEU A 68 -25.94 -30.51 1.99
CA LEU A 68 -25.91 -30.14 3.40
C LEU A 68 -24.82 -30.95 4.12
N LEU A 69 -24.24 -30.39 5.17
CA LEU A 69 -23.30 -31.10 6.02
C LEU A 69 -24.04 -32.17 6.84
N THR A 70 -23.42 -33.34 6.94
CA THR A 70 -23.92 -34.43 7.79
C THR A 70 -23.32 -34.39 9.18
N THR A 71 -24.04 -34.97 10.16
CA THR A 71 -23.51 -35.05 11.54
C THR A 71 -22.17 -35.79 11.59
N GLN A 72 -22.00 -36.85 10.77
CA GLN A 72 -20.78 -37.62 10.69
C GLN A 72 -19.61 -36.75 10.22
N GLN A 73 -19.79 -35.91 9.19
CA GLN A 73 -18.75 -35.03 8.70
C GLN A 73 -18.29 -34.01 9.76
N VAL A 74 -19.26 -33.43 10.50
CA VAL A 74 -18.95 -32.48 11.58
C VAL A 74 -18.17 -33.17 12.72
N GLU A 75 -18.52 -34.44 13.01
CA GLU A 75 -17.81 -35.27 13.97
C GLU A 75 -16.37 -35.57 13.50
N ASP A 76 -16.21 -35.92 12.22
CA ASP A 76 -14.89 -36.13 11.59
C ASP A 76 -14.03 -34.86 11.67
N PHE A 77 -14.61 -33.66 11.44
CA PHE A 77 -13.88 -32.40 11.59
C PHE A 77 -13.42 -32.16 13.02
N SER A 78 -14.24 -32.50 14.01
CA SER A 78 -13.91 -32.33 15.43
C SER A 78 -12.74 -33.19 15.89
N THR A 79 -12.48 -34.32 15.22
CA THR A 79 -11.39 -35.25 15.54
C THR A 79 -10.05 -34.86 14.91
N LEU A 80 -10.02 -33.87 14.03
CA LEU A 80 -8.78 -33.43 13.34
C LEU A 80 -7.79 -32.77 14.32
N ALA A 81 -6.52 -33.11 14.18
CA ALA A 81 -5.45 -32.55 15.01
C ALA A 81 -5.32 -31.03 14.83
N GLY A 82 -5.56 -30.29 15.91
CA GLY A 82 -5.51 -28.84 15.92
C GLY A 82 -6.88 -28.16 15.83
N VAL A 83 -7.97 -28.90 15.81
CA VAL A 83 -9.32 -28.41 16.02
C VAL A 83 -9.61 -28.38 17.51
N THR A 84 -10.07 -27.24 18.03
CA THR A 84 -10.42 -27.05 19.44
C THR A 84 -11.93 -27.05 19.69
N GLN A 85 -12.70 -26.51 18.75
CA GLN A 85 -14.15 -26.43 18.86
C GLN A 85 -14.79 -26.41 17.47
N VAL A 86 -15.97 -27.03 17.37
CA VAL A 86 -16.76 -27.11 16.14
C VAL A 86 -18.21 -26.84 16.49
N SER A 87 -18.91 -26.02 15.70
CA SER A 87 -20.31 -25.69 15.90
C SER A 87 -21.06 -25.64 14.58
N SER A 88 -22.20 -26.29 14.49
CA SER A 88 -23.01 -26.36 13.28
C SER A 88 -24.01 -25.22 13.21
N ILE A 89 -24.17 -24.66 12.03
CA ILE A 89 -25.07 -23.56 11.74
C ILE A 89 -26.09 -24.00 10.67
N SER A 90 -27.35 -23.76 10.97
CA SER A 90 -28.46 -23.91 10.03
C SER A 90 -28.96 -22.57 9.55
N LEU A 91 -29.48 -22.48 8.35
CA LEU A 91 -30.01 -21.26 7.79
C LEU A 91 -31.30 -21.53 7.05
N ALA A 92 -32.29 -20.72 7.32
CA ALA A 92 -33.56 -20.76 6.63
C ALA A 92 -34.03 -19.36 6.25
N HIS A 93 -34.67 -19.24 5.12
CA HIS A 93 -35.37 -18.02 4.73
C HIS A 93 -36.75 -18.03 5.38
N THR A 94 -37.08 -17.02 6.16
CA THR A 94 -38.34 -16.96 6.92
C THR A 94 -39.08 -15.66 6.73
N THR A 95 -40.39 -15.69 6.87
CA THR A 95 -41.24 -14.51 6.92
C THR A 95 -41.52 -14.13 8.36
N VAL A 96 -41.59 -12.84 8.66
CA VAL A 96 -41.80 -12.31 10.01
C VAL A 96 -43.09 -11.50 10.06
N GLU A 97 -43.88 -11.66 11.16
CA GLU A 97 -45.18 -10.96 11.38
C GLU A 97 -46.13 -11.10 10.19
N GLN A 98 -46.09 -12.24 9.47
CA GLN A 98 -46.83 -12.50 8.24
C GLN A 98 -46.58 -11.51 7.09
N GLU A 99 -45.55 -10.71 7.21
CA GLU A 99 -45.04 -9.84 6.12
C GLU A 99 -44.45 -10.72 5.03
N LYS A 100 -45.10 -10.75 3.85
CA LYS A 100 -44.73 -11.62 2.73
C LYS A 100 -43.73 -10.97 1.77
N ASN A 101 -43.53 -9.67 1.93
CA ASN A 101 -42.68 -8.90 1.01
C ASN A 101 -41.20 -8.87 1.45
N ILE A 102 -40.96 -9.29 2.70
CA ILE A 102 -39.58 -9.29 3.26
C ILE A 102 -39.27 -10.69 3.76
N VAL A 103 -38.16 -11.25 3.26
CA VAL A 103 -37.64 -12.54 3.69
C VAL A 103 -36.39 -12.28 4.52
N PHE A 104 -36.34 -12.88 5.71
CA PHE A 104 -35.21 -12.71 6.63
C PHE A 104 -34.37 -13.97 6.69
N TYR A 105 -33.07 -13.79 6.86
CA TYR A 105 -32.16 -14.88 7.20
C TYR A 105 -32.35 -15.27 8.66
N THR A 106 -32.93 -16.44 8.89
CA THR A 106 -33.02 -17.02 10.22
C THR A 106 -31.92 -18.05 10.39
N VAL A 107 -31.06 -17.78 11.32
CA VAL A 107 -29.85 -18.58 11.60
C VAL A 107 -30.15 -19.47 12.80
N GLY A 108 -30.02 -20.77 12.61
CA GLY A 108 -30.11 -21.76 13.67
C GLY A 108 -28.75 -21.92 14.33
N VAL A 109 -28.70 -21.67 15.63
CA VAL A 109 -27.48 -21.65 16.40
C VAL A 109 -27.49 -22.61 17.56
N GLU A 110 -26.34 -23.13 17.95
CA GLU A 110 -26.15 -23.93 19.16
C GLU A 110 -25.77 -23.00 20.33
N ASN A 111 -25.95 -23.49 21.58
CA ASN A 111 -25.64 -22.71 22.79
C ASN A 111 -24.18 -22.91 23.23
N ASP A 112 -23.24 -22.79 22.30
CA ASP A 112 -21.81 -22.92 22.61
C ASP A 112 -21.08 -21.57 22.55
N ASP A 113 -19.89 -21.53 23.14
CA ASP A 113 -19.10 -20.30 23.25
C ASP A 113 -18.61 -19.79 21.88
N LEU A 114 -18.39 -20.68 20.91
CA LEU A 114 -17.91 -20.32 19.57
C LEU A 114 -18.97 -19.52 18.82
N VAL A 115 -20.23 -20.00 18.83
CA VAL A 115 -21.35 -19.30 18.20
C VAL A 115 -21.68 -18.01 18.92
N LYS A 116 -21.65 -18.01 20.28
CA LYS A 116 -21.86 -16.79 21.06
C LYS A 116 -20.83 -15.74 20.73
N SER A 117 -19.58 -16.11 20.57
CA SER A 117 -18.52 -15.17 20.17
C SER A 117 -18.73 -14.64 18.75
N ARG A 118 -19.22 -15.49 17.82
CA ARG A 118 -19.45 -15.14 16.41
C ARG A 118 -20.59 -14.14 16.22
N TYR A 119 -21.69 -14.34 16.93
CA TYR A 119 -22.89 -13.51 16.80
C TYR A 119 -23.06 -12.50 17.94
N HIS A 120 -22.17 -12.48 18.93
CA HIS A 120 -22.13 -11.50 20.04
C HIS A 120 -23.38 -11.49 20.90
N PHE A 121 -23.87 -12.68 21.32
CA PHE A 121 -24.96 -12.82 22.27
C PHE A 121 -24.54 -13.62 23.52
N GLU A 122 -25.21 -13.37 24.64
CA GLU A 122 -24.87 -14.00 25.92
C GLU A 122 -25.92 -15.03 26.41
N VAL A 123 -27.18 -14.86 25.97
CA VAL A 123 -28.30 -15.68 26.45
C VAL A 123 -28.25 -17.07 25.84
N ASN A 124 -28.69 -18.10 26.61
CA ASN A 124 -28.94 -19.43 26.09
C ASN A 124 -30.32 -19.49 25.45
N LEU A 125 -30.39 -19.82 24.17
CA LEU A 125 -31.63 -19.93 23.42
C LEU A 125 -32.39 -21.19 23.78
N GLY A 126 -33.62 -21.03 24.26
CA GLY A 126 -34.59 -22.10 24.38
C GLY A 126 -35.39 -22.34 23.09
N PRO A 127 -36.30 -23.36 23.07
CA PRO A 127 -37.07 -23.69 21.86
C PRO A 127 -38.04 -22.60 21.40
N LYS A 128 -38.37 -21.62 22.22
CA LYS A 128 -39.29 -20.51 21.90
C LYS A 128 -38.67 -19.13 22.06
N ASP A 129 -37.35 -19.08 22.09
CA ASP A 129 -36.59 -17.85 22.25
C ASP A 129 -36.04 -17.41 20.91
N ALA A 130 -36.03 -16.09 20.70
CA ALA A 130 -35.42 -15.44 19.53
C ALA A 130 -34.45 -14.35 19.95
N ILE A 131 -33.39 -14.20 19.19
CA ILE A 131 -32.48 -13.03 19.26
C ILE A 131 -32.60 -12.28 17.95
N LEU A 132 -32.80 -10.98 18.01
CA LEU A 132 -32.97 -10.14 16.83
C LEU A 132 -31.73 -9.25 16.62
N SER A 133 -31.34 -9.00 15.38
CA SER A 133 -30.47 -7.91 15.11
C SER A 133 -31.18 -6.57 15.39
N GLU A 134 -30.40 -5.52 15.66
CA GLU A 134 -30.92 -4.18 15.95
C GLU A 134 -31.82 -3.66 14.82
N ASN A 135 -31.47 -3.96 13.57
CA ASN A 135 -32.28 -3.59 12.40
C ASN A 135 -33.64 -4.28 12.39
N VAL A 136 -33.66 -5.58 12.60
CA VAL A 136 -34.92 -6.36 12.66
C VAL A 136 -35.79 -5.87 13.82
N ALA A 137 -35.21 -5.66 14.99
CA ALA A 137 -35.91 -5.15 16.15
C ALA A 137 -36.57 -3.77 15.89
N ARG A 138 -35.84 -2.89 15.17
CA ARG A 138 -36.31 -1.56 14.76
C ARG A 138 -37.44 -1.64 13.72
N ILE A 139 -37.29 -2.49 12.69
CA ILE A 139 -38.30 -2.68 11.63
C ILE A 139 -39.67 -3.07 12.23
N PHE A 140 -39.64 -4.05 13.14
CA PHE A 140 -40.90 -4.56 13.76
C PHE A 140 -41.22 -3.91 15.09
N ASN A 141 -40.48 -2.85 15.49
CA ASN A 141 -40.67 -2.14 16.76
C ASN A 141 -40.75 -3.10 17.96
N LYS A 142 -39.84 -4.07 18.03
CA LYS A 142 -39.81 -5.09 19.10
C LYS A 142 -38.72 -4.74 20.11
N ARG A 143 -38.96 -5.11 21.35
CA ARG A 143 -38.03 -4.97 22.48
C ARG A 143 -37.82 -6.31 23.15
N VAL A 144 -36.79 -6.40 23.96
CA VAL A 144 -36.56 -7.59 24.79
C VAL A 144 -37.78 -7.88 25.65
N GLY A 145 -38.28 -9.11 25.60
CA GLY A 145 -39.50 -9.57 26.25
C GLY A 145 -40.75 -9.58 25.37
N ASP A 146 -40.75 -8.91 24.22
CA ASP A 146 -41.86 -8.93 23.28
C ASP A 146 -41.97 -10.25 22.54
N SER A 147 -43.18 -10.58 22.06
CA SER A 147 -43.39 -11.72 21.17
C SER A 147 -43.21 -11.31 19.71
N ILE A 148 -42.60 -12.19 18.92
CA ILE A 148 -42.42 -12.04 17.47
C ILE A 148 -42.94 -13.32 16.78
N HIS A 149 -43.70 -13.15 15.71
CA HIS A 149 -44.20 -14.25 14.90
C HIS A 149 -43.31 -14.53 13.73
N ILE A 150 -42.67 -15.72 13.68
CA ILE A 150 -41.73 -16.11 12.64
C ILE A 150 -42.25 -17.38 11.99
N GLN A 151 -42.43 -17.36 10.68
CA GLN A 151 -43.11 -18.43 9.94
C GLN A 151 -44.53 -18.69 10.51
N SER A 152 -44.70 -19.80 11.18
CA SER A 152 -45.98 -20.23 11.77
C SER A 152 -45.95 -20.33 13.30
N GLU A 153 -44.90 -19.85 13.94
CA GLU A 153 -44.65 -19.98 15.38
C GLU A 153 -44.37 -18.65 16.06
N ASN A 154 -44.73 -18.53 17.35
CA ASN A 154 -44.44 -17.36 18.18
C ASN A 154 -43.18 -17.60 19.02
N PHE A 155 -42.30 -16.63 19.03
CA PHE A 155 -41.04 -16.60 19.82
C PHE A 155 -41.02 -15.39 20.73
N ILE A 156 -40.27 -15.45 21.82
CA ILE A 156 -40.03 -14.35 22.76
C ILE A 156 -38.62 -13.80 22.48
N VAL A 157 -38.54 -12.49 22.29
CA VAL A 157 -37.25 -11.80 22.08
C VAL A 157 -36.49 -11.77 23.39
N GLN A 158 -35.38 -12.51 23.47
CA GLN A 158 -34.53 -12.58 24.65
C GLN A 158 -33.41 -11.53 24.65
N GLU A 159 -32.86 -11.23 23.47
CA GLU A 159 -31.77 -10.32 23.33
C GLU A 159 -31.84 -9.61 21.97
N ILE A 160 -31.25 -8.39 21.88
CA ILE A 160 -31.08 -7.67 20.63
C ILE A 160 -29.57 -7.50 20.42
N LEU A 161 -29.08 -7.99 19.29
CA LEU A 161 -27.64 -7.93 18.95
C LEU A 161 -27.18 -6.48 18.77
N PRO A 162 -26.05 -6.11 19.36
CA PRO A 162 -25.51 -4.78 19.17
C PRO A 162 -24.97 -4.58 17.74
N THR A 163 -25.08 -3.37 17.20
CA THR A 163 -24.44 -3.01 15.94
C THR A 163 -22.93 -2.90 16.12
N ILE A 164 -22.17 -3.63 15.33
CA ILE A 164 -20.71 -3.56 15.33
C ILE A 164 -20.28 -2.30 14.58
N LYS A 165 -19.43 -1.47 15.21
CA LYS A 165 -18.89 -0.25 14.60
C LYS A 165 -18.24 -0.55 13.24
N GLY A 166 -18.65 0.18 12.20
CA GLY A 166 -18.08 0.07 10.86
C GLY A 166 -18.70 -1.00 9.97
N THR A 167 -19.79 -1.66 10.45
CA THR A 167 -20.61 -2.55 9.65
C THR A 167 -22.07 -2.14 9.74
N ASP A 168 -22.82 -2.35 8.67
CA ASP A 168 -24.28 -2.26 8.73
C ASP A 168 -24.80 -3.41 9.60
N SER A 169 -25.84 -3.17 10.40
CA SER A 169 -26.45 -4.21 11.23
C SER A 169 -27.11 -5.23 10.29
N PRO A 170 -26.67 -6.49 10.31
CA PRO A 170 -27.25 -7.50 9.43
C PRO A 170 -28.72 -7.76 9.78
N ASN A 171 -29.56 -8.09 8.79
CA ASN A 171 -30.97 -8.44 9.00
C ASN A 171 -31.11 -9.92 9.36
N ILE A 172 -30.60 -10.33 10.51
CA ILE A 172 -30.60 -11.70 10.96
C ILE A 172 -31.47 -11.90 12.21
N ILE A 173 -32.03 -13.09 12.30
CA ILE A 173 -32.76 -13.60 13.45
C ILE A 173 -32.06 -14.88 13.90
N LEU A 174 -31.72 -14.99 15.18
CA LEU A 174 -31.13 -16.21 15.72
C LEU A 174 -32.18 -17.00 16.49
N LEU A 175 -32.30 -18.28 16.18
CA LEU A 175 -33.13 -19.24 16.86
C LEU A 175 -32.30 -20.49 17.23
N SER A 176 -32.90 -21.36 18.07
CA SER A 176 -32.31 -22.68 18.33
C SER A 176 -32.13 -23.48 17.03
N ASN A 177 -30.96 -24.10 16.87
CA ASN A 177 -30.60 -24.87 15.69
C ASN A 177 -31.63 -25.95 15.32
N ASP A 178 -32.21 -26.61 16.30
CA ASP A 178 -33.22 -27.67 16.08
C ASP A 178 -34.51 -27.18 15.42
N ILE A 179 -34.85 -25.89 15.59
CA ILE A 179 -36.05 -25.31 14.97
C ILE A 179 -35.75 -24.97 13.53
N VAL A 180 -34.63 -24.26 13.29
CA VAL A 180 -34.26 -23.84 11.94
C VAL A 180 -33.97 -25.01 11.03
N LYS A 181 -33.37 -26.09 11.55
CA LYS A 181 -33.20 -27.34 10.80
C LYS A 181 -34.51 -27.91 10.23
N LYS A 182 -35.62 -27.74 10.93
CA LYS A 182 -36.94 -28.21 10.44
C LYS A 182 -37.47 -27.38 9.28
N TRP A 183 -37.05 -26.13 9.18
CA TRP A 183 -37.46 -25.21 8.13
C TRP A 183 -36.54 -25.21 6.92
N MET A 184 -35.37 -25.85 7.04
CA MET A 184 -34.42 -25.95 5.92
C MET A 184 -34.97 -26.86 4.81
N ASN A 185 -34.80 -26.42 3.56
CA ASN A 185 -35.07 -27.28 2.41
C ASN A 185 -34.08 -28.46 2.38
N ASN A 186 -34.56 -29.63 1.99
CA ASN A 186 -33.79 -30.89 1.93
C ASN A 186 -33.18 -31.39 3.27
N SER A 187 -33.65 -30.92 4.41
CA SER A 187 -33.21 -31.41 5.70
C SER A 187 -33.56 -32.89 5.87
N GLN A 188 -32.58 -33.70 6.25
CA GLN A 188 -32.72 -35.11 6.60
C GLN A 188 -32.36 -35.32 8.07
N PRO A 189 -32.75 -36.43 8.72
CA PRO A 189 -32.44 -36.70 10.12
C PRO A 189 -30.97 -36.64 10.49
N GLN A 190 -30.07 -36.85 9.52
CA GLN A 190 -28.61 -36.82 9.69
C GLN A 190 -27.97 -35.48 9.30
N THR A 191 -28.76 -34.46 8.99
CA THR A 191 -28.25 -33.12 8.61
C THR A 191 -27.73 -32.40 9.85
N ALA A 192 -26.47 -31.94 9.80
CA ALA A 192 -25.86 -31.10 10.83
C ALA A 192 -26.22 -29.64 10.65
N GLY A 193 -26.14 -29.15 9.41
CA GLY A 193 -26.39 -27.75 9.06
C GLY A 193 -25.95 -27.42 7.63
N ILE A 194 -25.98 -26.14 7.28
CA ILE A 194 -25.49 -25.65 5.98
C ILE A 194 -23.99 -25.47 6.02
N PHE A 195 -23.45 -24.88 7.11
CA PHE A 195 -22.05 -24.73 7.34
C PHE A 195 -21.69 -24.94 8.81
N THR A 196 -20.41 -25.07 9.07
CA THR A 196 -19.88 -25.32 10.40
C THR A 196 -18.78 -24.30 10.70
N LEU A 197 -18.81 -23.76 11.92
CA LEU A 197 -17.76 -22.90 12.45
C LEU A 197 -16.71 -23.77 13.14
N ILE A 198 -15.46 -23.47 12.90
CA ILE A 198 -14.34 -24.23 13.48
C ILE A 198 -13.34 -23.25 14.11
N LYS A 199 -12.99 -23.51 15.37
CA LYS A 199 -11.89 -22.88 16.06
C LYS A 199 -10.70 -23.81 16.07
N THR A 200 -9.52 -23.30 15.81
CA THR A 200 -8.27 -24.06 15.73
C THR A 200 -7.25 -23.61 16.75
N ASP A 201 -6.21 -24.39 16.96
CA ASP A 201 -5.01 -23.93 17.67
C ASP A 201 -4.38 -22.77 16.93
N GLU A 202 -3.73 -21.85 17.63
CA GLU A 202 -3.13 -20.64 17.06
C GLU A 202 -2.16 -20.98 15.90
N GLY A 203 -2.44 -20.40 14.73
CA GLY A 203 -1.64 -20.57 13.51
C GLY A 203 -1.89 -21.87 12.72
N ARG A 204 -2.82 -22.74 13.14
CA ARG A 204 -3.08 -24.02 12.47
C ARG A 204 -4.25 -24.00 11.47
N ALA A 205 -4.96 -22.91 11.34
CA ALA A 205 -6.13 -22.79 10.46
C ALA A 205 -5.87 -23.29 9.03
N LYS A 206 -4.74 -22.90 8.40
CA LYS A 206 -4.39 -23.38 7.04
C LYS A 206 -4.16 -24.88 6.94
N VAL A 207 -3.53 -25.47 7.96
CA VAL A 207 -3.24 -26.93 8.00
C VAL A 207 -4.53 -27.72 8.19
N VAL A 208 -5.38 -27.26 9.11
CA VAL A 208 -6.70 -27.86 9.35
C VAL A 208 -7.60 -27.72 8.12
N GLY A 209 -7.65 -26.53 7.50
CA GLY A 209 -8.41 -26.31 6.28
C GLY A 209 -7.96 -27.22 5.12
N ALA A 210 -6.66 -27.44 4.96
CA ALA A 210 -6.14 -28.38 3.97
C ALA A 210 -6.51 -29.84 4.30
N ALA A 211 -6.50 -30.22 5.59
CA ALA A 211 -6.91 -31.55 6.03
C ALA A 211 -8.42 -31.82 5.77
N ILE A 212 -9.27 -30.81 6.02
CA ILE A 212 -10.70 -30.88 5.72
C ILE A 212 -10.93 -31.08 4.20
N LYS A 213 -10.22 -30.33 3.36
CA LYS A 213 -10.27 -30.53 1.89
C LYS A 213 -9.76 -31.89 1.40
N GLN A 214 -8.95 -32.60 2.21
CA GLN A 214 -8.54 -33.95 1.89
C GLN A 214 -9.65 -34.99 2.20
N LEU A 215 -10.54 -34.70 3.17
CA LEU A 215 -11.69 -35.54 3.49
C LEU A 215 -12.75 -35.45 2.37
N ASP A 216 -13.05 -34.23 1.94
CA ASP A 216 -13.94 -34.00 0.81
C ASP A 216 -13.47 -32.75 0.03
N LYS A 217 -13.05 -32.94 -1.21
CA LYS A 217 -12.53 -31.88 -2.09
C LYS A 217 -13.61 -30.90 -2.54
N THR A 218 -14.87 -31.27 -2.45
CA THR A 218 -16.01 -30.46 -2.87
C THR A 218 -16.41 -29.43 -1.80
N LEU A 219 -15.86 -29.54 -0.59
CA LEU A 219 -16.11 -28.60 0.50
C LEU A 219 -15.48 -27.24 0.21
N ARG A 220 -16.25 -26.20 0.45
CA ARG A 220 -15.77 -24.84 0.59
C ARG A 220 -15.20 -24.65 2.00
N VAL A 221 -13.97 -24.19 2.09
CA VAL A 221 -13.27 -23.90 3.35
C VAL A 221 -12.81 -22.45 3.31
N ASP A 222 -13.49 -21.59 4.04
CA ASP A 222 -13.14 -20.18 4.16
C ASP A 222 -12.30 -19.96 5.43
N ILE A 223 -11.12 -19.40 5.26
CA ILE A 223 -10.20 -19.08 6.37
C ILE A 223 -10.37 -17.61 6.69
N MET A 224 -10.84 -17.30 7.91
CA MET A 224 -11.19 -15.92 8.28
C MET A 224 -10.02 -14.96 8.21
N ASN A 225 -8.81 -15.42 8.55
CA ASN A 225 -7.60 -14.62 8.43
C ASN A 225 -7.13 -14.36 6.99
N ASP A 226 -7.68 -15.06 6.00
CA ASP A 226 -7.34 -14.91 4.58
C ASP A 226 -8.46 -14.20 3.78
N TYR A 227 -9.48 -13.64 4.44
CA TYR A 227 -10.57 -12.94 3.77
C TYR A 227 -10.07 -11.69 3.04
N ASP A 228 -10.13 -11.70 1.70
CA ASP A 228 -9.38 -10.79 0.82
C ASP A 228 -9.79 -9.31 0.90
N LEU A 229 -11.03 -8.98 1.19
CA LEU A 229 -11.54 -7.60 1.12
C LEU A 229 -10.92 -6.65 2.16
N ILE A 230 -10.77 -7.09 3.41
CA ILE A 230 -10.17 -6.28 4.49
C ILE A 230 -8.64 -6.31 4.39
N LYS A 231 -8.10 -7.46 3.96
CA LYS A 231 -6.66 -7.72 3.84
C LYS A 231 -6.01 -6.93 2.71
N THR A 232 -6.67 -6.79 1.57
CA THR A 232 -6.09 -6.15 0.37
C THR A 232 -5.82 -4.67 0.59
N ASN A 233 -6.75 -3.93 1.19
CA ASN A 233 -6.61 -2.50 1.45
C ASN A 233 -5.52 -2.20 2.50
N LEU A 234 -5.45 -2.97 3.58
CA LEU A 234 -4.45 -2.79 4.63
C LEU A 234 -3.09 -3.37 4.25
N GLN A 235 -3.03 -4.47 3.49
CA GLN A 235 -1.77 -5.00 2.99
C GLN A 235 -1.09 -4.03 2.02
N SER A 236 -1.82 -3.39 1.13
CA SER A 236 -1.26 -2.38 0.22
C SER A 236 -0.66 -1.21 1.00
N LEU A 237 -1.35 -0.72 2.03
CA LEU A 237 -0.84 0.32 2.93
C LEU A 237 0.40 -0.14 3.70
N MET A 238 0.39 -1.37 4.24
CA MET A 238 1.53 -1.95 4.96
C MET A 238 2.75 -2.12 4.06
N VAL A 239 2.58 -2.67 2.86
CA VAL A 239 3.66 -2.82 1.88
C VAL A 239 4.23 -1.46 1.51
N PHE A 240 3.38 -0.47 1.25
CA PHE A 240 3.80 0.90 0.98
C PHE A 240 4.63 1.49 2.12
N MET A 241 4.17 1.38 3.36
CA MET A 241 4.88 1.89 4.53
C MET A 241 6.21 1.16 4.80
N ILE A 242 6.28 -0.16 4.56
CA ILE A 242 7.52 -0.93 4.68
C ILE A 242 8.53 -0.46 3.62
N VAL A 243 8.11 -0.32 2.37
CA VAL A 243 8.95 0.19 1.28
C VAL A 243 9.47 1.59 1.62
N LEU A 244 8.59 2.48 2.08
CA LEU A 244 8.96 3.83 2.49
C LEU A 244 9.97 3.81 3.65
N SER A 245 9.79 2.95 4.66
CA SER A 245 10.71 2.80 5.79
C SER A 245 12.09 2.31 5.35
N VAL A 246 12.15 1.37 4.41
CA VAL A 246 13.42 0.90 3.82
C VAL A 246 14.13 2.04 3.09
N PHE A 247 13.42 2.84 2.31
CA PHE A 247 13.99 4.01 1.64
C PHE A 247 14.51 5.06 2.63
N ILE A 248 13.76 5.33 3.71
CA ILE A 248 14.20 6.22 4.78
C ILE A 248 15.51 5.74 5.39
N LEU A 249 15.61 4.45 5.69
CA LEU A 249 16.84 3.85 6.24
C LEU A 249 18.02 3.95 5.26
N LEU A 250 17.79 3.75 3.97
CA LEU A 250 18.82 3.87 2.95
C LEU A 250 19.36 5.32 2.84
N ILE A 251 18.46 6.31 2.75
CA ILE A 251 18.87 7.73 2.70
C ILE A 251 19.59 8.12 3.98
N SER A 252 19.06 7.75 5.13
CA SER A 252 19.68 8.01 6.43
C SER A 252 21.07 7.39 6.53
N SER A 253 21.24 6.18 6.01
CA SER A 253 22.55 5.51 5.95
C SER A 253 23.55 6.28 5.07
N VAL A 254 23.12 6.81 3.92
CA VAL A 254 23.95 7.61 3.02
C VAL A 254 24.33 8.94 3.67
N LEU A 255 23.37 9.63 4.29
CA LEU A 255 23.62 10.88 5.02
C LEU A 255 24.57 10.66 6.20
N LEU A 256 24.39 9.56 6.93
CA LEU A 256 25.22 9.19 8.06
C LEU A 256 26.66 8.87 7.62
N LEU A 257 26.81 8.16 6.49
CA LEU A 257 28.10 7.88 5.86
C LEU A 257 28.84 9.17 5.47
N SER A 258 28.11 10.14 4.91
CA SER A 258 28.60 11.47 4.55
C SER A 258 29.09 12.24 5.80
N THR A 259 28.26 12.25 6.85
CA THR A 259 28.57 12.96 8.10
C THR A 259 29.78 12.34 8.82
N PHE A 260 29.92 11.00 8.77
CA PHE A 260 31.08 10.31 9.34
C PHE A 260 32.37 10.59 8.56
N GLN A 261 32.31 10.66 7.24
CA GLN A 261 33.47 11.07 6.43
C GLN A 261 33.94 12.47 6.81
N LEU A 262 33.00 13.35 7.05
CA LEU A 262 33.25 14.72 7.46
C LEU A 262 33.87 14.81 8.86
N LEU A 263 33.34 14.06 9.80
CA LEU A 263 33.84 13.96 11.17
C LEU A 263 35.27 13.40 11.20
N PHE A 264 35.50 12.34 10.39
CA PHE A 264 36.83 11.76 10.21
C PHE A 264 37.82 12.76 9.62
N TYR A 265 37.40 13.54 8.64
CA TYR A 265 38.27 14.56 8.02
C TYR A 265 38.71 15.64 9.03
N LYS A 266 37.81 16.14 9.88
CA LYS A 266 38.16 17.09 10.96
C LYS A 266 39.11 16.50 12.01
N MET A 267 39.00 15.19 12.24
CA MET A 267 39.88 14.50 13.18
C MET A 267 41.25 14.09 12.55
N LYS A 268 41.36 14.18 11.22
CA LYS A 268 42.53 13.70 10.45
C LYS A 268 43.85 14.19 11.01
N GLU A 269 43.98 15.50 11.25
CA GLU A 269 45.20 16.09 11.79
C GLU A 269 45.53 15.58 13.18
N GLN A 270 44.55 15.51 14.06
CA GLN A 270 44.69 15.00 15.43
C GLN A 270 45.04 13.51 15.47
N LEU A 271 44.43 12.72 14.56
CA LEU A 271 44.76 11.30 14.41
C LEU A 271 46.16 11.10 13.82
N MET A 272 46.62 12.01 12.93
CA MET A 272 47.97 12.03 12.36
C MET A 272 49.01 12.32 13.45
N ILE A 273 48.75 13.29 14.32
CA ILE A 273 49.61 13.60 15.47
C ILE A 273 49.72 12.37 16.40
N LEU A 274 48.62 11.73 16.71
CA LEU A 274 48.60 10.51 17.51
C LEU A 274 49.41 9.37 16.85
N ARG A 275 49.34 9.24 15.54
CA ARG A 275 50.11 8.26 14.76
C ARG A 275 51.62 8.61 14.78
N ALA A 276 51.96 9.89 14.63
CA ALA A 276 53.33 10.37 14.71
C ALA A 276 53.97 10.15 16.10
N LEU A 277 53.12 10.23 17.15
CA LEU A 277 53.53 9.92 18.55
C LEU A 277 53.56 8.41 18.82
N GLY A 278 53.41 7.53 17.84
CA GLY A 278 53.57 6.09 17.94
C GLY A 278 52.28 5.29 18.17
N ALA A 279 51.11 5.88 18.09
CA ALA A 279 49.83 5.14 18.18
C ALA A 279 49.68 4.13 17.03
N SER A 280 49.36 2.87 17.36
CA SER A 280 49.11 1.82 16.36
C SER A 280 47.81 2.08 15.56
N VAL A 281 47.71 1.44 14.37
CA VAL A 281 46.50 1.47 13.53
C VAL A 281 45.27 1.01 14.33
N GLN A 282 45.45 -0.03 15.16
CA GLN A 282 44.35 -0.57 15.96
C GLN A 282 43.92 0.41 17.07
N GLN A 283 44.87 1.15 17.66
CA GLN A 283 44.56 2.16 18.69
C GLN A 283 43.75 3.31 18.12
N VAL A 284 44.18 3.83 16.97
CA VAL A 284 43.47 4.90 16.24
C VAL A 284 42.07 4.40 15.83
N GLY A 285 41.96 3.20 15.26
CA GLY A 285 40.70 2.60 14.89
C GLY A 285 39.75 2.42 16.08
N ARG A 286 40.25 2.05 17.26
CA ARG A 286 39.44 1.96 18.50
C ARG A 286 38.92 3.32 18.97
N ILE A 287 39.70 4.40 18.84
CA ILE A 287 39.25 5.76 19.21
C ILE A 287 38.11 6.19 18.30
N VAL A 288 38.27 6.04 16.99
CA VAL A 288 37.24 6.40 16.01
C VAL A 288 35.98 5.54 16.21
N LYS A 289 36.17 4.22 16.37
CA LYS A 289 35.04 3.29 16.64
C LYS A 289 34.24 3.71 17.87
N LEU A 290 34.91 4.05 18.96
CA LEU A 290 34.29 4.43 20.22
C LEU A 290 33.48 5.73 20.08
N GLN A 291 34.02 6.72 19.36
CA GLN A 291 33.30 7.98 19.09
C GLN A 291 32.06 7.77 18.25
N LEU A 292 32.20 7.04 17.13
CA LEU A 292 31.07 6.75 16.26
C LEU A 292 29.99 5.91 16.96
N SER A 293 30.41 4.91 17.77
CA SER A 293 29.49 4.11 18.58
C SER A 293 28.73 4.96 19.58
N LEU A 294 29.38 5.92 20.23
CA LEU A 294 28.69 6.85 21.13
C LEU A 294 27.67 7.73 20.40
N ILE A 295 28.03 8.29 19.26
CA ILE A 295 27.13 9.13 18.44
C ILE A 295 25.91 8.33 18.04
N ILE A 296 26.10 7.09 17.55
CA ILE A 296 25.02 6.21 17.13
C ILE A 296 24.13 5.86 18.33
N SER A 297 24.74 5.45 19.44
CA SER A 297 23.98 5.05 20.64
C SER A 297 23.14 6.20 21.19
N PHE A 298 23.71 7.40 21.28
CA PHE A 298 22.95 8.60 21.68
C PHE A 298 21.86 8.95 20.68
N GLY A 299 22.14 8.90 19.38
CA GLY A 299 21.16 9.18 18.32
C GLY A 299 20.00 8.19 18.32
N VAL A 300 20.30 6.89 18.47
CA VAL A 300 19.25 5.85 18.57
C VAL A 300 18.43 6.02 19.84
N MET A 301 19.07 6.27 20.99
CA MET A 301 18.37 6.47 22.26
C MET A 301 17.44 7.70 22.19
N LEU A 302 17.93 8.84 21.70
CA LEU A 302 17.13 10.05 21.52
C LEU A 302 16.03 9.84 20.48
N GLY A 303 16.32 9.16 19.37
CA GLY A 303 15.34 8.85 18.32
C GLY A 303 14.21 7.96 18.83
N THR A 304 14.57 6.94 19.62
CA THR A 304 13.57 6.07 20.26
C THR A 304 12.71 6.83 21.28
N THR A 305 13.32 7.63 22.16
CA THR A 305 12.55 8.44 23.13
C THR A 305 11.66 9.45 22.45
N MET A 306 12.15 10.11 21.41
CA MET A 306 11.37 11.08 20.63
C MET A 306 10.21 10.39 19.90
N SER A 307 10.44 9.20 19.33
CA SER A 307 9.36 8.40 18.71
C SER A 307 8.27 8.03 19.73
N LEU A 308 8.64 7.58 20.92
CA LEU A 308 7.67 7.27 21.97
C LEU A 308 6.82 8.49 22.37
N LEU A 309 7.42 9.68 22.42
CA LEU A 309 6.71 10.94 22.65
C LEU A 309 5.78 11.27 21.48
N VAL A 310 6.25 11.12 20.24
CA VAL A 310 5.43 11.35 19.04
C VAL A 310 4.24 10.40 19.02
N ILE A 311 4.44 9.11 19.28
CA ILE A 311 3.36 8.11 19.28
C ILE A 311 2.33 8.40 20.38
N LYS A 312 2.77 8.79 21.59
CA LYS A 312 1.87 8.99 22.71
C LYS A 312 1.12 10.32 22.69
N ILE A 313 1.78 11.39 22.20
CA ILE A 313 1.25 12.77 22.30
C ILE A 313 0.71 13.26 20.95
N TRP A 314 1.48 13.07 19.88
CA TRP A 314 1.18 13.68 18.58
C TRP A 314 0.39 12.77 17.66
N LEU A 315 0.60 11.45 17.73
CA LEU A 315 -0.09 10.51 16.86
C LEU A 315 -1.62 10.53 17.06
N PRO A 316 -2.19 10.57 18.29
CA PRO A 316 -3.64 10.70 18.47
C PRO A 316 -4.20 12.00 17.88
N GLN A 317 -3.45 13.11 18.01
CA GLN A 317 -3.85 14.39 17.43
C GLN A 317 -3.73 14.37 15.88
N LEU A 318 -2.71 13.71 15.33
CA LEU A 318 -2.56 13.53 13.90
C LEU A 318 -3.65 12.60 13.34
N ILE A 319 -4.00 11.53 14.05
CA ILE A 319 -5.10 10.63 13.66
C ILE A 319 -6.41 11.44 13.56
N SER A 320 -6.74 12.24 14.57
CA SER A 320 -7.95 13.06 14.55
C SER A 320 -7.92 14.19 13.51
N LEU A 321 -6.77 14.83 13.32
CA LEU A 321 -6.61 15.94 12.35
C LEU A 321 -6.65 15.45 10.90
N LEU A 322 -6.07 14.26 10.63
CA LEU A 322 -5.94 13.70 9.30
C LEU A 322 -7.02 12.64 9.01
N HIS A 323 -7.99 12.46 9.91
CA HIS A 323 -9.06 11.44 9.82
C HIS A 323 -8.53 10.05 9.51
N LEU A 324 -7.36 9.71 10.09
CA LEU A 324 -6.75 8.40 9.87
C LEU A 324 -7.58 7.30 10.55
N PRO A 325 -7.52 6.06 10.05
CA PRO A 325 -8.17 4.93 10.71
C PRO A 325 -7.78 4.86 12.19
N ASP A 326 -8.76 4.66 13.05
CA ASP A 326 -8.53 4.51 14.49
C ASP A 326 -7.53 3.38 14.70
N ALA A 327 -6.33 3.71 15.10
CA ALA A 327 -5.32 2.74 15.49
C ALA A 327 -5.15 2.81 17.02
N ARG A 328 -5.14 1.67 17.67
CA ARG A 328 -4.76 1.62 19.08
C ARG A 328 -3.38 2.25 19.22
N THR A 329 -3.21 3.15 20.17
CA THR A 329 -1.90 3.76 20.48
C THR A 329 -1.16 2.96 21.53
N GLU A 330 -1.11 1.64 21.35
CA GLU A 330 -0.37 0.76 22.23
C GLU A 330 1.13 0.86 21.94
N LEU A 331 1.92 0.79 23.00
CA LEU A 331 3.38 0.79 22.92
C LEU A 331 3.89 -0.63 23.14
N PRO A 332 4.16 -1.39 22.09
CA PRO A 332 4.72 -2.73 22.21
C PRO A 332 6.21 -2.63 22.61
N ILE A 333 6.51 -2.53 23.89
CA ILE A 333 7.85 -2.27 24.43
C ILE A 333 8.88 -3.25 23.87
N VAL A 334 8.54 -4.54 23.79
CA VAL A 334 9.45 -5.56 23.25
C VAL A 334 9.78 -5.28 21.79
N PHE A 335 8.77 -4.92 20.99
CA PHE A 335 8.92 -4.62 19.57
C PHE A 335 9.76 -3.35 19.35
N VAL A 336 9.50 -2.30 20.13
CA VAL A 336 10.30 -1.06 20.13
C VAL A 336 11.77 -1.35 20.46
N LEU A 337 12.04 -2.19 21.47
CA LEU A 337 13.41 -2.59 21.82
C LEU A 337 14.09 -3.39 20.70
N VAL A 338 13.37 -4.29 20.03
CA VAL A 338 13.90 -5.06 18.90
C VAL A 338 14.28 -4.13 17.75
N ILE A 339 13.43 -3.15 17.42
CA ILE A 339 13.71 -2.15 16.35
C ILE A 339 14.91 -1.27 16.74
N ALA A 340 14.97 -0.78 17.98
CA ALA A 340 16.08 0.03 18.46
C ALA A 340 17.40 -0.73 18.40
N LEU A 341 17.40 -2.00 18.85
CA LEU A 341 18.58 -2.84 18.85
C LEU A 341 19.02 -3.21 17.42
N SER A 342 18.10 -3.59 16.57
CA SER A 342 18.39 -3.90 15.15
C SER A 342 18.93 -2.68 14.42
N SER A 343 18.33 -1.51 14.61
CA SER A 343 18.82 -0.24 14.05
C SER A 343 20.23 0.09 14.55
N LEU A 344 20.48 -0.07 15.85
CA LEU A 344 21.80 0.12 16.44
C LEU A 344 22.83 -0.83 15.81
N LEU A 345 22.49 -2.12 15.65
CA LEU A 345 23.40 -3.12 15.05
C LEU A 345 23.71 -2.81 13.60
N ILE A 346 22.67 -2.46 12.80
CA ILE A 346 22.83 -2.10 11.38
C ILE A 346 23.72 -0.88 11.23
N LEU A 347 23.45 0.19 11.97
CA LEU A 347 24.26 1.40 11.92
C LEU A 347 25.71 1.18 12.39
N GLN A 348 25.90 0.35 13.42
CA GLN A 348 27.23 -0.02 13.86
C GLN A 348 27.99 -0.89 12.84
N ALA A 349 27.33 -1.83 12.18
CA ALA A 349 27.92 -2.64 11.12
C ALA A 349 28.41 -1.79 9.95
N LEU A 350 27.59 -0.84 9.50
CA LEU A 350 27.93 0.11 8.44
C LEU A 350 29.15 0.96 8.81
N THR A 351 29.26 1.42 10.05
CA THR A 351 30.38 2.23 10.51
C THR A 351 31.68 1.43 10.69
N GLN A 352 31.62 0.15 11.05
CA GLN A 352 32.82 -0.68 11.15
C GLN A 352 33.57 -0.81 9.85
N TRP A 353 32.83 -0.96 8.73
CA TRP A 353 33.44 -0.98 7.39
C TRP A 353 34.22 0.31 7.09
N GLN A 354 33.64 1.46 7.48
CA GLN A 354 34.24 2.77 7.29
C GLN A 354 35.47 2.97 8.18
N VAL A 355 35.38 2.58 9.45
CA VAL A 355 36.50 2.63 10.41
C VAL A 355 37.66 1.77 9.92
N ALA A 356 37.41 0.54 9.47
CA ALA A 356 38.43 -0.35 8.94
C ALA A 356 39.17 0.24 7.74
N LYS A 357 38.46 0.95 6.88
CA LYS A 357 39.04 1.65 5.73
C LYS A 357 39.87 2.86 6.15
N SER A 358 39.37 3.66 7.09
CA SER A 358 40.02 4.90 7.55
C SER A 358 41.25 4.67 8.43
N SER A 359 41.25 3.62 9.24
CA SER A 359 42.36 3.30 10.14
C SER A 359 43.62 2.78 9.43
N ARG A 360 43.48 2.25 8.21
CA ARG A 360 44.60 1.71 7.40
C ARG A 360 45.39 2.77 6.62
N LEU A 361 44.94 4.01 6.64
CA LEU A 361 45.62 5.10 5.93
C LEU A 361 47.01 5.35 6.57
N LEU A 362 48.06 5.38 5.73
CA LEU A 362 49.45 5.70 6.16
C LEU A 362 49.56 7.20 6.45
N PRO A 363 50.41 7.63 7.43
CA PRO A 363 50.63 9.05 7.71
C PRO A 363 51.01 9.86 6.48
N LEU A 364 51.89 9.30 5.62
CA LEU A 364 52.30 9.92 4.38
C LEU A 364 51.18 10.09 3.35
N GLN A 365 50.29 9.11 3.26
CA GLN A 365 49.07 9.19 2.40
C GLN A 365 48.06 10.19 2.93
N ILE A 366 48.05 10.39 4.25
CA ILE A 366 47.21 11.39 4.91
C ILE A 366 47.77 12.78 4.66
N ALA A 367 49.12 12.96 4.67
CA ALA A 367 49.80 14.22 4.43
C ALA A 367 49.81 14.60 2.92
N SER A 368 50.01 13.63 2.05
CA SER A 368 49.93 13.80 0.59
C SER A 368 48.51 13.59 0.12
N ASP A 369 47.56 14.35 0.65
CA ASP A 369 46.16 14.30 0.18
C ASP A 369 46.11 14.66 -1.31
N ASN A 370 46.58 13.71 -2.12
CA ASN A 370 46.47 13.80 -3.54
C ASN A 370 44.99 13.87 -3.87
N GLU A 371 44.54 15.06 -4.20
CA GLU A 371 43.22 15.40 -4.70
C GLU A 371 42.78 14.52 -5.88
N ASN A 372 43.71 13.74 -6.43
CA ASN A 372 43.60 12.86 -7.58
C ASN A 372 43.16 11.43 -7.21
N LEU A 373 42.07 11.24 -6.46
CA LEU A 373 41.35 9.96 -6.44
C LEU A 373 40.68 9.78 -7.81
N GLN A 374 41.49 9.39 -8.82
CA GLN A 374 40.98 9.13 -10.17
C GLN A 374 39.85 8.10 -10.11
N LEU A 375 38.69 8.46 -10.64
CA LEU A 375 37.60 7.53 -10.91
C LEU A 375 38.08 6.56 -12.02
N ARG A 376 38.63 5.43 -11.61
CA ARG A 376 39.04 4.40 -12.54
C ARG A 376 37.91 3.38 -12.68
N TRP A 377 37.44 3.20 -13.91
CA TRP A 377 36.54 2.09 -14.24
C TRP A 377 37.37 0.80 -14.27
N THR A 378 37.03 -0.19 -13.42
CA THR A 378 37.76 -1.45 -13.36
C THR A 378 37.00 -2.51 -14.13
N LYS A 379 37.71 -3.47 -14.76
CA LYS A 379 37.11 -4.62 -15.49
C LYS A 379 36.08 -5.37 -14.62
N TRP A 380 36.30 -5.49 -13.32
CA TRP A 380 35.37 -6.08 -12.36
C TRP A 380 34.02 -5.36 -12.32
N LYS A 381 34.00 -4.05 -12.40
CA LYS A 381 32.74 -3.26 -12.42
C LYS A 381 31.96 -3.51 -13.71
N THR A 382 32.65 -3.61 -14.85
CA THR A 382 32.05 -3.97 -16.13
C THR A 382 31.38 -5.36 -16.05
N ILE A 383 32.11 -6.35 -15.53
CA ILE A 383 31.60 -7.71 -15.36
C ILE A 383 30.38 -7.72 -14.44
N MET A 384 30.45 -7.03 -13.28
CA MET A 384 29.36 -6.94 -12.32
C MET A 384 28.11 -6.28 -12.93
N VAL A 385 28.28 -5.16 -13.63
CA VAL A 385 27.18 -4.46 -14.32
C VAL A 385 26.59 -5.35 -15.41
N SER A 386 27.42 -6.05 -16.21
CA SER A 386 26.93 -6.97 -17.23
C SER A 386 26.13 -8.12 -16.64
N ILE A 387 26.62 -8.73 -15.56
CA ILE A 387 25.91 -9.83 -14.88
C ILE A 387 24.56 -9.36 -14.34
N ILE A 388 24.53 -8.21 -13.63
CA ILE A 388 23.30 -7.64 -13.07
C ILE A 388 22.31 -7.28 -14.20
N SER A 389 22.81 -6.73 -15.32
CA SER A 389 21.96 -6.42 -16.50
C SER A 389 21.33 -7.66 -17.11
N VAL A 390 22.10 -8.76 -17.22
CA VAL A 390 21.58 -10.03 -17.73
C VAL A 390 20.52 -10.61 -16.77
N ILE A 391 20.78 -10.57 -15.45
CA ILE A 391 19.81 -11.05 -14.46
C ILE A 391 18.53 -10.21 -14.51
N ALA A 392 18.64 -8.89 -14.58
CA ALA A 392 17.48 -8.00 -14.70
C ALA A 392 16.68 -8.29 -15.96
N PHE A 393 17.35 -8.49 -17.11
CA PHE A 393 16.71 -8.85 -18.36
C PHE A 393 15.97 -10.19 -18.26
N LEU A 394 16.60 -11.21 -17.66
CA LEU A 394 15.96 -12.52 -17.47
C LEU A 394 14.73 -12.45 -16.56
N LEU A 395 14.76 -11.61 -15.53
CA LEU A 395 13.62 -11.39 -14.65
C LEU A 395 12.46 -10.72 -15.40
N PHE A 396 12.72 -9.69 -16.21
CA PHE A 396 11.69 -9.07 -17.05
C PHE A 396 11.14 -10.04 -18.10
N TRP A 397 11.99 -10.87 -18.69
CA TRP A 397 11.57 -11.91 -19.61
C TRP A 397 10.66 -12.94 -18.93
N GLN A 398 11.04 -13.41 -17.72
CA GLN A 398 10.21 -14.34 -16.95
C GLN A 398 8.88 -13.70 -16.51
N ALA A 399 8.85 -12.42 -16.17
CA ALA A 399 7.64 -11.71 -15.83
C ALA A 399 6.62 -11.69 -16.98
N GLN A 400 7.10 -11.56 -18.23
CA GLN A 400 6.23 -11.64 -19.41
C GLN A 400 5.70 -13.06 -19.67
N LEU A 401 6.50 -14.10 -19.41
CA LEU A 401 6.06 -15.50 -19.59
C LEU A 401 5.01 -15.93 -18.55
N VAL A 402 5.14 -15.47 -17.31
CA VAL A 402 4.21 -15.80 -16.21
C VAL A 402 2.94 -14.94 -16.25
N GLY A 403 2.97 -13.81 -16.94
CA GLY A 403 1.94 -12.78 -16.97
C GLY A 403 2.25 -11.67 -15.96
N THR A 404 2.30 -10.43 -16.45
CA THR A 404 2.69 -9.25 -15.64
C THR A 404 1.69 -8.94 -14.54
N GLY A 405 0.41 -9.28 -14.70
CA GLY A 405 -0.64 -9.12 -13.70
C GLY A 405 -0.64 -10.18 -12.59
N SER A 406 0.15 -11.26 -12.73
CA SER A 406 0.26 -12.26 -11.67
C SER A 406 1.15 -11.76 -10.53
N GLY A 407 0.87 -12.20 -9.29
CA GLY A 407 1.68 -11.82 -8.14
C GLY A 407 3.17 -12.19 -8.28
N GLN A 408 3.49 -13.30 -8.98
CA GLN A 408 4.87 -13.71 -9.28
C GLN A 408 5.48 -12.82 -10.37
N GLY A 409 4.75 -12.49 -11.43
CA GLY A 409 5.20 -11.59 -12.48
C GLY A 409 5.51 -10.19 -11.95
N ALA A 410 4.64 -9.65 -11.12
CA ALA A 410 4.85 -8.36 -10.44
C ALA A 410 6.12 -8.36 -9.57
N LEU A 411 6.38 -9.46 -8.84
CA LEU A 411 7.59 -9.61 -8.03
C LEU A 411 8.87 -9.63 -8.88
N PHE A 412 8.85 -10.31 -10.03
CA PHE A 412 9.99 -10.31 -10.96
C PHE A 412 10.27 -8.92 -11.54
N ILE A 413 9.21 -8.16 -11.89
CA ILE A 413 9.35 -6.76 -12.34
C ILE A 413 9.96 -5.90 -11.24
N LEU A 414 9.50 -6.04 -10.01
CA LEU A 414 9.98 -5.26 -8.87
C LEU A 414 11.46 -5.52 -8.57
N ILE A 415 11.88 -6.79 -8.53
CA ILE A 415 13.29 -7.16 -8.33
C ILE A 415 14.14 -6.68 -9.51
N GLY A 416 13.68 -6.86 -10.75
CA GLY A 416 14.36 -6.38 -11.95
C GLY A 416 14.56 -4.87 -11.92
N SER A 417 13.55 -4.12 -11.52
CA SER A 417 13.60 -2.64 -11.39
C SER A 417 14.61 -2.19 -10.33
N LEU A 418 14.67 -2.87 -9.18
CA LEU A 418 15.69 -2.62 -8.15
C LEU A 418 17.11 -2.86 -8.66
N LEU A 419 17.32 -3.91 -9.45
CA LEU A 419 18.63 -4.19 -10.06
C LEU A 419 19.03 -3.11 -11.06
N VAL A 420 18.12 -2.65 -11.91
CA VAL A 420 18.35 -1.52 -12.83
C VAL A 420 18.68 -0.24 -12.06
N CYS A 421 17.96 0.05 -11.00
CA CYS A 421 18.26 1.19 -10.11
C CYS A 421 19.68 1.06 -9.52
N GLY A 422 20.07 -0.13 -9.07
CA GLY A 422 21.43 -0.41 -8.59
C GLY A 422 22.52 -0.14 -9.64
N ILE A 423 22.29 -0.52 -10.90
CA ILE A 423 23.18 -0.20 -12.02
C ILE A 423 23.29 1.32 -12.22
N LEU A 424 22.17 2.02 -12.25
CA LEU A 424 22.14 3.48 -12.41
C LEU A 424 22.90 4.16 -11.28
N LEU A 425 22.72 3.73 -10.02
CA LEU A 425 23.45 4.24 -8.87
C LEU A 425 24.99 4.06 -9.00
N LEU A 426 25.45 2.94 -9.55
CA LEU A 426 26.87 2.69 -9.81
C LEU A 426 27.44 3.60 -10.90
N LEU A 427 26.64 4.01 -11.87
CA LEU A 427 27.04 4.88 -12.98
C LEU A 427 27.10 6.37 -12.61
N ILE A 428 26.38 6.80 -11.56
CA ILE A 428 26.26 8.21 -11.14
C ILE A 428 27.59 8.96 -11.11
N PRO A 429 28.69 8.47 -10.45
CA PRO A 429 29.94 9.21 -10.38
C PRO A 429 30.58 9.46 -11.73
N TYR A 430 30.45 8.52 -12.65
CA TYR A 430 31.02 8.59 -13.99
C TYR A 430 30.22 9.53 -14.89
N LEU A 431 28.91 9.46 -14.82
CA LEU A 431 27.99 10.34 -15.53
C LEU A 431 28.18 11.80 -15.07
N PHE A 432 28.32 12.02 -13.76
CA PHE A 432 28.54 13.37 -13.24
C PHE A 432 29.83 13.99 -13.80
N LYS A 433 30.93 13.22 -13.80
CA LYS A 433 32.22 13.69 -14.41
C LYS A 433 32.06 13.97 -15.90
N ALA A 434 31.34 13.11 -16.63
CA ALA A 434 31.11 13.30 -18.07
C ALA A 434 30.27 14.54 -18.36
N ILE A 435 29.16 14.73 -17.60
CA ILE A 435 28.29 15.90 -17.73
C ILE A 435 29.05 17.20 -17.42
N LEU A 436 29.82 17.22 -16.34
CA LEU A 436 30.66 18.39 -16.02
C LEU A 436 31.64 18.71 -17.16
N TYR A 437 32.26 17.68 -17.76
CA TYR A 437 33.17 17.85 -18.88
C TYR A 437 32.50 18.45 -20.11
N ILE A 438 31.32 17.92 -20.47
CA ILE A 438 30.53 18.44 -21.60
C ILE A 438 30.02 19.86 -21.33
N ALA A 439 29.64 20.15 -20.09
CA ALA A 439 29.10 21.44 -19.68
C ALA A 439 30.17 22.56 -19.60
N LEU A 440 31.46 22.25 -19.54
CA LEU A 440 32.53 23.25 -19.41
C LEU A 440 32.50 24.33 -20.48
N LYS A 441 32.34 23.96 -21.76
CA LYS A 441 32.33 24.92 -22.88
C LYS A 441 31.10 25.86 -22.83
N PRO A 442 29.85 25.38 -22.68
CA PRO A 442 28.70 26.27 -22.59
C PRO A 442 28.67 27.10 -21.30
N ILE A 443 29.13 26.54 -20.15
CA ILE A 443 29.19 27.29 -18.89
C ILE A 443 30.13 28.49 -19.02
N ARG A 444 31.27 28.34 -19.68
CA ARG A 444 32.19 29.44 -19.91
C ARG A 444 31.58 30.59 -20.72
N LYS A 445 30.72 30.25 -21.72
CA LYS A 445 30.06 31.24 -22.57
C LYS A 445 28.93 31.98 -21.85
N VAL A 446 28.14 31.26 -21.02
CA VAL A 446 26.92 31.79 -20.42
C VAL A 446 27.16 32.38 -19.03
N LEU A 447 27.92 31.69 -18.18
CA LEU A 447 28.10 32.04 -16.76
C LEU A 447 29.49 32.72 -16.47
N GLY A 448 30.39 32.71 -17.42
CA GLY A 448 31.69 33.41 -17.30
C GLY A 448 32.84 32.53 -16.84
N LYS A 449 34.01 33.18 -16.61
CA LYS A 449 35.27 32.49 -16.29
C LYS A 449 35.26 31.88 -14.88
N GLU A 450 34.58 32.49 -13.92
CA GLU A 450 34.47 32.05 -12.53
C GLU A 450 33.69 30.71 -12.43
N ALA A 451 32.61 30.60 -13.17
CA ALA A 451 31.81 29.40 -13.23
C ALA A 451 32.55 28.24 -13.93
N TYR A 452 33.31 28.53 -14.97
CA TYR A 452 34.20 27.57 -15.61
C TYR A 452 35.26 27.03 -14.62
N LEU A 453 35.91 27.92 -13.86
CA LEU A 453 36.88 27.55 -12.83
C LEU A 453 36.23 26.67 -11.75
N ALA A 454 35.01 27.00 -11.32
CA ALA A 454 34.26 26.23 -10.36
C ALA A 454 34.08 24.79 -10.83
N CYS A 455 33.60 24.57 -12.05
CA CYS A 455 33.38 23.24 -12.62
C CYS A 455 34.68 22.44 -12.81
N GLN A 456 35.77 23.14 -13.21
CA GLN A 456 37.11 22.54 -13.36
C GLN A 456 37.65 22.03 -12.02
N GLN A 457 37.47 22.81 -10.94
CA GLN A 457 37.83 22.41 -9.58
C GLN A 457 36.99 21.26 -8.99
N LEU A 458 35.76 21.10 -9.46
CA LEU A 458 34.86 19.99 -9.01
C LEU A 458 35.30 18.65 -9.60
N MET A 459 35.81 18.59 -10.82
CA MET A 459 36.13 17.34 -11.53
C MET A 459 37.00 16.36 -10.73
N PRO A 460 38.12 16.75 -10.13
CA PRO A 460 38.96 15.83 -9.33
C PRO A 460 38.27 15.43 -8.03
N GLN A 461 37.29 16.21 -7.53
CA GLN A 461 36.65 16.06 -6.24
C GLN A 461 35.29 15.35 -6.31
N VAL A 462 34.84 14.92 -7.48
CA VAL A 462 33.55 14.22 -7.69
C VAL A 462 33.35 13.07 -6.71
N ARG A 463 34.38 12.24 -6.50
CA ARG A 463 34.29 11.07 -5.60
C ARG A 463 34.13 11.47 -4.12
N LYS A 464 34.77 12.59 -3.70
CA LYS A 464 34.73 13.09 -2.32
C LYS A 464 33.32 13.62 -1.97
N ASN A 465 32.67 14.29 -2.93
CA ASN A 465 31.36 14.90 -2.73
C ASN A 465 30.18 14.01 -3.16
N MET A 466 30.45 12.78 -3.56
CA MET A 466 29.42 11.84 -4.03
C MET A 466 28.31 11.54 -3.01
N PRO A 467 28.57 11.44 -1.69
CA PRO A 467 27.50 11.25 -0.72
C PRO A 467 26.41 12.34 -0.74
N ILE A 468 26.81 13.61 -1.00
CA ILE A 468 25.86 14.73 -1.13
C ILE A 468 24.91 14.48 -2.31
N VAL A 469 25.52 14.17 -3.46
CA VAL A 469 24.76 13.90 -4.71
C VAL A 469 23.83 12.72 -4.53
N LEU A 470 24.31 11.63 -3.92
CA LEU A 470 23.50 10.44 -3.65
C LEU A 470 22.34 10.72 -2.69
N SER A 471 22.52 11.60 -1.70
CA SER A 471 21.45 12.01 -0.79
C SER A 471 20.34 12.77 -1.53
N ILE A 472 20.73 13.70 -2.42
CA ILE A 472 19.77 14.46 -3.23
C ILE A 472 19.05 13.51 -4.23
N ILE A 473 19.81 12.62 -4.88
CA ILE A 473 19.24 11.61 -5.79
C ILE A 473 18.25 10.71 -5.05
N GLY A 474 18.63 10.18 -3.89
CA GLY A 474 17.77 9.34 -3.09
C GLY A 474 16.47 10.04 -2.70
N LEU A 475 16.57 11.31 -2.26
CA LEU A 475 15.39 12.13 -1.97
C LEU A 475 14.49 12.26 -3.21
N MET A 476 15.06 12.61 -4.36
CA MET A 476 14.30 12.82 -5.60
C MET A 476 13.69 11.52 -6.15
N VAL A 477 14.39 10.40 -6.02
CA VAL A 477 13.84 9.08 -6.40
C VAL A 477 12.59 8.76 -5.60
N ILE A 478 12.65 8.91 -4.26
CA ILE A 478 11.48 8.66 -3.41
C ILE A 478 10.36 9.63 -3.75
N LEU A 479 10.68 10.89 -3.97
CA LEU A 479 9.70 11.91 -4.30
C LEU A 479 8.99 11.60 -5.61
N THR A 480 9.74 11.34 -6.66
CA THR A 480 9.19 11.08 -8.00
C THR A 480 8.40 9.77 -8.03
N PHE A 481 8.99 8.69 -7.53
CA PHE A 481 8.35 7.39 -7.51
C PHE A 481 7.15 7.36 -6.55
N GLY A 482 7.32 7.90 -5.33
CA GLY A 482 6.28 7.88 -4.30
C GLY A 482 5.07 8.75 -4.67
N SER A 483 5.26 9.98 -5.19
CA SER A 483 4.15 10.82 -5.62
C SER A 483 3.41 10.24 -6.83
N SER A 484 4.14 9.65 -7.78
CA SER A 484 3.54 8.98 -8.93
C SER A 484 2.77 7.72 -8.52
N LEU A 485 3.31 6.94 -7.57
CA LEU A 485 2.62 5.78 -7.01
C LEU A 485 1.32 6.19 -6.33
N MET A 486 1.33 7.24 -5.50
CA MET A 486 0.13 7.74 -4.83
C MET A 486 -0.91 8.24 -5.83
N LYS A 487 -0.47 8.95 -6.88
CA LYS A 487 -1.37 9.42 -7.93
C LYS A 487 -1.94 8.26 -8.75
N THR A 488 -1.16 7.21 -8.96
CA THR A 488 -1.62 5.97 -9.61
C THR A 488 -2.69 5.29 -8.77
N LEU A 489 -2.44 5.12 -7.46
CA LEU A 489 -3.42 4.55 -6.54
C LEU A 489 -4.70 5.38 -6.49
N GLN A 490 -4.59 6.71 -6.46
CA GLN A 490 -5.74 7.61 -6.51
C GLN A 490 -6.54 7.44 -7.79
N HIS A 491 -5.86 7.40 -8.93
CA HIS A 491 -6.54 7.25 -10.22
C HIS A 491 -7.25 5.90 -10.34
N ASN A 492 -6.58 4.83 -9.90
CA ASN A 492 -7.15 3.47 -9.95
C ASN A 492 -8.34 3.33 -8.98
N GLU A 493 -8.24 3.88 -7.77
CA GLU A 493 -9.34 3.87 -6.79
C GLU A 493 -10.56 4.65 -7.26
N LEU A 494 -10.33 5.85 -7.85
CA LEU A 494 -11.41 6.64 -8.43
C LEU A 494 -12.04 5.91 -9.62
N ALA A 495 -11.22 5.36 -10.52
CA ALA A 495 -11.71 4.60 -11.66
C ALA A 495 -12.49 3.35 -11.20
N TYR A 496 -12.03 2.68 -10.14
CA TYR A 496 -12.74 1.57 -9.52
C TYR A 496 -14.10 2.01 -8.96
N THR A 497 -14.13 3.09 -8.18
CA THR A 497 -15.38 3.65 -7.63
C THR A 497 -16.31 4.11 -8.74
N GLU A 498 -15.81 4.80 -9.76
CA GLU A 498 -16.59 5.21 -10.91
C GLU A 498 -17.17 4.04 -11.70
N SER A 499 -16.45 2.93 -11.80
CA SER A 499 -16.94 1.72 -12.48
C SER A 499 -18.03 0.98 -11.70
N GLN A 500 -18.07 1.14 -10.37
CA GLN A 500 -19.16 0.59 -9.54
C GLN A 500 -20.45 1.39 -9.64
N TYR A 501 -20.34 2.69 -9.97
CA TYR A 501 -21.45 3.64 -10.02
C TYR A 501 -21.61 4.19 -11.44
N ASP A 502 -22.17 3.38 -12.31
CA ASP A 502 -22.43 3.77 -13.70
C ASP A 502 -23.45 4.90 -13.83
N THR A 503 -24.32 5.05 -12.81
CA THR A 503 -25.38 6.06 -12.71
C THR A 503 -25.26 6.86 -11.42
N ALA A 504 -26.08 7.92 -11.30
CA ALA A 504 -26.05 8.83 -10.16
C ALA A 504 -26.40 8.17 -8.82
N ILE A 505 -27.34 7.20 -8.82
CA ILE A 505 -27.81 6.49 -7.60
C ILE A 505 -27.76 4.99 -7.87
N LYS A 506 -27.30 4.25 -6.86
CA LYS A 506 -27.33 2.80 -6.81
C LYS A 506 -28.24 2.35 -5.68
N ILE A 507 -29.19 1.49 -5.98
CA ILE A 507 -30.10 0.86 -5.02
C ILE A 507 -29.67 -0.60 -4.90
N LYS A 508 -29.18 -0.98 -3.73
CA LYS A 508 -28.74 -2.34 -3.43
C LYS A 508 -29.68 -2.96 -2.40
N ASN A 509 -29.95 -4.24 -2.56
CA ASN A 509 -30.57 -5.01 -1.50
C ASN A 509 -29.45 -5.51 -0.55
N GLU A 510 -29.57 -5.19 0.74
CA GLU A 510 -28.65 -5.68 1.78
C GLU A 510 -28.87 -7.14 2.14
N LEU A 511 -30.00 -7.69 1.74
CA LEU A 511 -30.30 -9.11 1.84
C LEU A 511 -29.93 -9.76 0.49
N ASP A 512 -29.16 -10.82 0.51
CA ASP A 512 -28.87 -11.62 -0.69
C ASP A 512 -30.12 -12.48 -1.08
N ASP A 513 -31.26 -11.83 -1.27
CA ASP A 513 -32.51 -12.44 -1.62
C ASP A 513 -33.17 -11.75 -2.84
N PRO A 514 -34.13 -12.34 -3.51
CA PRO A 514 -34.79 -11.79 -4.68
C PRO A 514 -35.80 -10.67 -4.35
N THR A 515 -35.56 -9.83 -3.34
CA THR A 515 -36.45 -8.71 -2.97
C THR A 515 -36.57 -7.69 -4.07
N LEU A 516 -35.46 -7.41 -4.81
CA LEU A 516 -35.50 -6.55 -5.97
C LEU A 516 -36.17 -7.27 -7.15
N THR A 517 -37.31 -6.76 -7.54
CA THR A 517 -38.15 -7.37 -8.58
C THR A 517 -38.29 -6.43 -9.79
N PRO A 518 -38.64 -6.93 -10.96
CA PRO A 518 -38.96 -6.08 -12.12
C PRO A 518 -40.06 -5.06 -11.83
N THR A 519 -40.98 -5.36 -10.89
CA THR A 519 -42.06 -4.44 -10.49
C THR A 519 -41.50 -3.21 -9.78
N ILE A 520 -40.54 -3.39 -8.88
CA ILE A 520 -39.86 -2.27 -8.20
C ILE A 520 -39.09 -1.40 -9.22
N LEU A 521 -38.44 -2.02 -10.20
CA LEU A 521 -37.78 -1.29 -11.28
C LEU A 521 -38.78 -0.41 -12.06
N GLN A 522 -39.96 -0.91 -12.39
CA GLN A 522 -41.01 -0.15 -13.06
C GLN A 522 -41.53 0.99 -12.19
N GLU A 523 -41.70 0.78 -10.87
CA GLU A 523 -42.11 1.86 -9.94
C GLU A 523 -41.08 2.97 -9.89
N ILE A 524 -39.78 2.62 -9.92
CA ILE A 524 -38.67 3.58 -9.95
C ILE A 524 -38.61 4.34 -11.30
N GLU A 525 -38.77 3.64 -12.41
CA GLU A 525 -38.78 4.27 -13.75
C GLU A 525 -39.96 5.23 -13.93
N ALA A 526 -41.06 5.02 -13.23
CA ALA A 526 -42.23 5.89 -13.29
C ALA A 526 -42.07 7.21 -12.50
N LEU A 527 -41.01 7.37 -11.70
CA LEU A 527 -40.77 8.59 -10.94
C LEU A 527 -40.33 9.76 -11.85
N PRO A 528 -40.94 10.97 -11.71
CA PRO A 528 -40.61 12.11 -12.56
C PRO A 528 -39.18 12.62 -12.42
N SER A 529 -38.50 12.31 -11.33
CA SER A 529 -37.10 12.69 -11.08
C SER A 529 -36.09 11.73 -11.71
N VAL A 530 -36.54 10.56 -12.19
CA VAL A 530 -35.70 9.52 -12.78
C VAL A 530 -35.66 9.72 -14.30
N GLN A 531 -34.47 9.75 -14.88
CA GLN A 531 -34.29 9.81 -16.35
C GLN A 531 -34.41 8.41 -16.95
N TYR A 532 -33.72 7.45 -16.36
CA TYR A 532 -33.84 6.03 -16.66
C TYR A 532 -33.33 5.21 -15.46
N ALA A 533 -33.79 3.99 -15.38
CA ALA A 533 -33.26 3.01 -14.45
C ALA A 533 -33.06 1.66 -15.14
N TYR A 534 -32.19 0.82 -14.60
CA TYR A 534 -32.02 -0.54 -15.09
C TYR A 534 -31.57 -1.47 -13.97
N ALA A 535 -31.98 -2.72 -14.09
CA ALA A 535 -31.58 -3.78 -13.17
C ALA A 535 -30.24 -4.38 -13.59
N GLN A 536 -29.43 -4.71 -12.60
CA GLN A 536 -28.15 -5.37 -12.73
C GLN A 536 -28.17 -6.67 -11.96
N GLY A 537 -27.71 -7.75 -12.60
CA GLY A 537 -27.62 -9.07 -11.98
C GLY A 537 -26.35 -9.22 -11.16
N ASN A 538 -26.39 -10.19 -10.24
CA ASN A 538 -25.22 -10.60 -9.49
C ASN A 538 -24.11 -11.11 -10.43
N ASN A 539 -22.85 -10.92 -10.01
CA ASN A 539 -21.71 -11.49 -10.72
C ASN A 539 -21.68 -13.01 -10.53
N THR A 540 -21.70 -13.72 -11.64
CA THR A 540 -21.73 -15.18 -11.67
C THR A 540 -20.49 -15.73 -12.35
N TYR A 541 -19.96 -16.84 -11.82
CA TYR A 541 -18.80 -17.52 -12.38
C TYR A 541 -19.15 -18.22 -13.69
N ILE A 542 -18.22 -18.11 -14.65
CA ILE A 542 -18.24 -18.82 -15.92
C ILE A 542 -16.83 -19.20 -16.32
N ALA A 543 -16.68 -20.39 -16.92
CA ALA A 543 -15.42 -20.77 -17.56
C ALA A 543 -15.50 -20.51 -19.06
N LEU A 544 -14.54 -19.80 -19.62
CA LEU A 544 -14.41 -19.56 -21.07
C LEU A 544 -13.31 -20.45 -21.64
N GLN A 545 -13.61 -21.19 -22.70
CA GLN A 545 -12.60 -21.97 -23.40
C GLN A 545 -11.92 -21.10 -24.46
N LEU A 546 -10.67 -20.74 -24.22
CA LEU A 546 -9.83 -20.00 -25.17
C LEU A 546 -8.69 -20.91 -25.65
N GLY A 547 -8.84 -21.44 -26.84
CA GLY A 547 -7.96 -22.47 -27.36
C GLY A 547 -8.09 -23.80 -26.61
N GLN A 548 -7.03 -24.25 -25.95
CA GLN A 548 -7.02 -25.48 -25.14
C GLN A 548 -7.16 -25.24 -23.63
N LYS A 549 -7.28 -23.99 -23.20
CA LYS A 549 -7.34 -23.62 -21.77
C LYS A 549 -8.71 -23.09 -21.39
N TRP A 550 -9.16 -23.46 -20.21
CA TRP A 550 -10.28 -22.85 -19.55
C TRP A 550 -9.82 -21.65 -18.75
N LEU A 551 -10.47 -20.52 -18.96
CA LEU A 551 -10.24 -19.26 -18.24
C LEU A 551 -11.42 -19.01 -17.33
N PRO A 552 -11.21 -18.97 -16.00
CA PRO A 552 -12.25 -18.62 -15.05
C PRO A 552 -12.52 -17.12 -15.08
N GLU A 553 -13.75 -16.72 -15.31
CA GLU A 553 -14.19 -15.33 -15.36
C GLU A 553 -15.53 -15.13 -14.69
N ASN A 554 -15.87 -13.89 -14.38
CA ASN A 554 -17.21 -13.54 -13.91
C ASN A 554 -17.93 -12.73 -14.99
N TYR A 555 -19.22 -12.99 -15.12
CA TYR A 555 -20.11 -12.17 -15.95
C TYR A 555 -21.15 -11.48 -15.10
N THR A 556 -21.63 -10.35 -15.57
CA THR A 556 -22.80 -9.65 -15.04
C THR A 556 -23.93 -9.64 -16.04
N THR A 557 -25.16 -9.56 -15.55
CA THR A 557 -26.37 -9.49 -16.37
C THR A 557 -26.95 -8.08 -16.35
N ILE A 558 -27.23 -7.52 -17.55
CA ILE A 558 -27.81 -6.19 -17.68
C ILE A 558 -28.71 -6.16 -18.93
N ASN A 559 -29.66 -5.24 -19.00
CA ASN A 559 -30.38 -4.99 -20.23
C ASN A 559 -29.45 -4.32 -21.27
N ILE A 560 -29.05 -5.06 -22.30
CA ILE A 560 -28.10 -4.58 -23.34
C ILE A 560 -28.67 -3.40 -24.13
N GLU A 561 -30.00 -3.33 -24.34
CA GLU A 561 -30.60 -2.17 -25.01
C GLU A 561 -30.40 -0.88 -24.22
N LYS A 562 -30.35 -0.95 -22.89
CA LYS A 562 -30.03 0.21 -22.04
C LYS A 562 -28.58 0.67 -22.23
N LEU A 563 -27.62 -0.23 -22.47
CA LEU A 563 -26.24 0.14 -22.80
C LEU A 563 -26.15 0.97 -24.08
N VAL A 564 -26.98 0.65 -25.06
CA VAL A 564 -27.07 1.43 -26.31
C VAL A 564 -27.69 2.80 -26.04
N GLN A 565 -28.77 2.88 -25.25
CA GLN A 565 -29.39 4.14 -24.85
C GLN A 565 -28.44 5.04 -24.05
N MET A 566 -27.59 4.46 -23.22
CA MET A 566 -26.56 5.15 -22.45
C MET A 566 -25.35 5.61 -23.30
N GLY A 567 -25.29 5.21 -24.59
CA GLY A 567 -24.16 5.51 -25.46
C GLY A 567 -22.87 4.74 -25.15
N LYS A 568 -22.94 3.72 -24.28
CA LYS A 568 -21.79 2.88 -23.94
C LYS A 568 -21.51 1.81 -25.00
N LEU A 569 -22.51 1.46 -25.79
CA LEU A 569 -22.42 0.53 -26.90
C LEU A 569 -23.00 1.18 -28.14
N SER A 570 -22.24 1.20 -29.25
CA SER A 570 -22.64 1.88 -30.47
C SER A 570 -23.65 1.05 -31.31
N LYS A 571 -23.53 -0.29 -31.29
CA LYS A 571 -24.34 -1.20 -32.08
C LYS A 571 -24.27 -2.62 -31.50
N ILE A 572 -25.40 -3.36 -31.64
CA ILE A 572 -25.48 -4.77 -31.30
C ILE A 572 -25.43 -5.56 -32.61
N GLU A 573 -24.54 -6.53 -32.73
CA GLU A 573 -24.40 -7.38 -33.91
C GLU A 573 -24.63 -8.85 -33.53
N GLY A 574 -25.89 -9.26 -33.41
CA GLY A 574 -26.24 -10.66 -33.06
C GLY A 574 -27.51 -10.81 -32.23
N ASN A 575 -27.75 -12.02 -31.72
CA ASN A 575 -28.89 -12.35 -30.90
C ASN A 575 -28.54 -12.16 -29.42
N LEU A 576 -29.43 -11.60 -28.61
CA LEU A 576 -29.23 -11.35 -27.20
C LEU A 576 -29.25 -12.66 -26.36
N GLN A 577 -29.93 -13.71 -26.83
CA GLN A 577 -30.06 -14.97 -26.08
C GLN A 577 -28.73 -15.74 -25.94
N ASP A 578 -27.89 -15.70 -26.98
CA ASP A 578 -26.55 -16.29 -27.03
C ASP A 578 -25.44 -15.23 -27.21
N GLY A 579 -25.78 -13.97 -26.93
CA GLY A 579 -24.90 -12.84 -27.07
C GLY A 579 -24.04 -12.59 -25.85
N LEU A 580 -22.77 -12.29 -26.08
CA LEU A 580 -21.78 -11.87 -25.07
C LEU A 580 -21.18 -10.52 -25.48
N ILE A 581 -21.16 -9.57 -24.56
CA ILE A 581 -20.40 -8.34 -24.68
C ILE A 581 -19.13 -8.49 -23.84
N VAL A 582 -18.01 -8.05 -24.40
CA VAL A 582 -16.71 -8.09 -23.72
C VAL A 582 -16.10 -6.69 -23.63
N THR A 583 -15.22 -6.46 -22.64
CA THR A 583 -14.45 -5.20 -22.59
C THR A 583 -13.38 -5.16 -23.67
N GLN A 584 -12.99 -3.96 -24.09
CA GLN A 584 -11.92 -3.75 -25.07
C GLN A 584 -10.58 -4.30 -24.59
N SER A 585 -10.29 -4.19 -23.30
CA SER A 585 -9.10 -4.77 -22.67
C SER A 585 -9.08 -6.28 -22.78
N PHE A 586 -10.20 -6.93 -22.45
CA PHE A 586 -10.36 -8.39 -22.53
C PHE A 586 -10.28 -8.89 -23.98
N ALA A 587 -11.00 -8.23 -24.89
CA ALA A 587 -10.98 -8.56 -26.31
C ALA A 587 -9.56 -8.48 -26.91
N HIS A 588 -8.83 -7.41 -26.60
CA HIS A 588 -7.45 -7.21 -27.06
C HIS A 588 -6.48 -8.25 -26.47
N HIS A 589 -6.61 -8.56 -25.18
CA HIS A 589 -5.73 -9.52 -24.50
C HIS A 589 -5.89 -10.94 -25.05
N HIS A 590 -7.11 -11.31 -25.39
CA HIS A 590 -7.47 -12.66 -25.87
C HIS A 590 -7.66 -12.75 -27.37
N HIS A 591 -7.38 -11.67 -28.12
CA HIS A 591 -7.51 -11.58 -29.58
C HIS A 591 -8.93 -11.94 -30.09
N LEU A 592 -9.94 -11.43 -29.38
CA LEU A 592 -11.34 -11.64 -29.71
C LEU A 592 -11.90 -10.47 -30.50
N SER A 593 -12.85 -10.75 -31.39
CA SER A 593 -13.52 -9.76 -32.24
C SER A 593 -15.03 -9.98 -32.23
N VAL A 594 -15.79 -8.95 -32.55
CA VAL A 594 -17.24 -9.07 -32.74
C VAL A 594 -17.54 -10.11 -33.83
N GLY A 595 -18.45 -11.03 -33.53
CA GLY A 595 -18.80 -12.17 -34.37
C GLY A 595 -18.14 -13.49 -33.98
N ASP A 596 -17.07 -13.46 -33.19
CA ASP A 596 -16.41 -14.70 -32.72
C ASP A 596 -17.33 -15.48 -31.76
N ARG A 597 -17.20 -16.80 -31.78
CA ARG A 597 -17.87 -17.71 -30.84
C ARG A 597 -16.91 -18.24 -29.79
N VAL A 598 -17.35 -18.23 -28.56
CA VAL A 598 -16.60 -18.71 -27.40
C VAL A 598 -17.36 -19.81 -26.71
N THR A 599 -16.73 -20.97 -26.52
CA THR A 599 -17.30 -22.07 -25.73
C THR A 599 -17.27 -21.70 -24.26
N ILE A 600 -18.39 -21.85 -23.58
CA ILE A 600 -18.54 -21.61 -22.16
C ILE A 600 -18.72 -22.92 -21.40
N GLY A 601 -18.27 -22.93 -20.17
CA GLY A 601 -18.38 -24.08 -19.28
C GLY A 601 -18.78 -23.68 -17.87
N SER A 602 -19.13 -24.70 -17.10
CA SER A 602 -19.26 -24.61 -15.66
C SER A 602 -18.35 -25.63 -14.99
N TYR A 603 -17.92 -25.33 -13.77
CA TYR A 603 -17.06 -26.23 -13.01
C TYR A 603 -17.86 -27.44 -12.53
N ASP A 604 -17.42 -28.64 -12.93
CA ASP A 604 -17.96 -29.89 -12.45
C ASP A 604 -17.20 -30.31 -11.19
N PHE A 605 -17.87 -30.26 -10.06
CA PHE A 605 -17.29 -30.58 -8.75
C PHE A 605 -16.96 -32.07 -8.58
N ASP A 606 -17.72 -32.98 -9.25
CA ASP A 606 -17.47 -34.41 -9.18
C ASP A 606 -16.24 -34.78 -10.03
N ALA A 607 -16.13 -34.20 -11.21
CA ALA A 607 -15.00 -34.41 -12.12
C ALA A 607 -13.79 -33.51 -11.83
N GLN A 608 -13.92 -32.52 -10.97
CA GLN A 608 -12.89 -31.50 -10.63
C GLN A 608 -12.30 -30.79 -11.86
N GLN A 609 -13.14 -30.49 -12.84
CA GLN A 609 -12.76 -29.82 -14.09
C GLN A 609 -13.92 -29.04 -14.70
N ASP A 610 -13.58 -28.06 -15.53
CA ASP A 610 -14.59 -27.34 -16.30
C ASP A 610 -15.13 -28.22 -17.43
N ARG A 611 -16.45 -28.23 -17.60
CA ARG A 611 -17.14 -28.94 -18.71
C ARG A 611 -17.86 -27.94 -19.59
N PRO A 612 -17.84 -28.11 -20.92
CA PRO A 612 -18.57 -27.25 -21.83
C PRO A 612 -20.09 -27.36 -21.60
N THR A 613 -20.75 -26.21 -21.49
CA THR A 613 -22.20 -26.09 -21.27
C THR A 613 -22.93 -25.37 -22.39
N GLY A 614 -22.21 -24.68 -23.28
CA GLY A 614 -22.80 -23.96 -24.40
C GLY A 614 -21.78 -23.11 -25.16
N GLU A 615 -22.29 -22.31 -26.09
CA GLU A 615 -21.49 -21.34 -26.84
C GLU A 615 -22.17 -19.98 -26.79
N LEU A 616 -21.37 -18.91 -26.67
CA LEU A 616 -21.79 -17.50 -26.79
C LEU A 616 -21.10 -16.84 -27.96
N GLN A 617 -21.80 -15.93 -28.64
CA GLN A 617 -21.25 -15.11 -29.71
C GLN A 617 -20.95 -13.72 -29.18
N ILE A 618 -19.77 -13.18 -29.48
CA ILE A 618 -19.43 -11.80 -29.15
C ILE A 618 -20.24 -10.85 -30.04
N ILE A 619 -21.16 -10.12 -29.43
CA ILE A 619 -22.10 -9.22 -30.12
C ILE A 619 -21.75 -7.74 -29.99
N GLY A 620 -20.78 -7.40 -29.15
CA GLY A 620 -20.31 -6.05 -28.92
C GLY A 620 -19.07 -5.97 -28.05
N ILE A 621 -18.40 -4.83 -28.12
CA ILE A 621 -17.21 -4.51 -27.29
C ILE A 621 -17.47 -3.16 -26.63
N ILE A 622 -17.20 -3.05 -25.33
CA ILE A 622 -17.32 -1.83 -24.53
C ILE A 622 -15.96 -1.38 -24.00
N ASP A 623 -15.80 -0.09 -23.74
CA ASP A 623 -14.52 0.49 -23.35
C ASP A 623 -14.08 0.11 -21.92
N ALA A 624 -15.04 -0.02 -20.99
CA ALA A 624 -14.78 -0.26 -19.58
C ALA A 624 -15.68 -1.38 -19.01
N PRO A 625 -15.21 -2.12 -18.00
CA PRO A 625 -16.01 -3.12 -17.32
C PRO A 625 -17.21 -2.49 -16.60
N ILE A 626 -18.31 -3.22 -16.53
CA ILE A 626 -19.49 -2.87 -15.74
C ILE A 626 -19.57 -3.84 -14.58
N HIS A 627 -19.77 -3.33 -13.38
CA HIS A 627 -19.84 -4.13 -12.14
C HIS A 627 -18.61 -5.07 -11.98
N HIS A 628 -17.43 -4.58 -12.33
CA HIS A 628 -16.17 -5.34 -12.32
C HIS A 628 -16.15 -6.60 -13.19
N ALA A 629 -17.16 -6.80 -14.03
CA ALA A 629 -17.18 -7.89 -14.98
C ALA A 629 -16.70 -7.42 -16.36
N ASP A 630 -15.75 -8.15 -16.92
CA ASP A 630 -15.31 -7.97 -18.30
C ASP A 630 -16.29 -8.59 -19.30
N LEU A 631 -17.22 -9.41 -18.79
CA LEU A 631 -18.22 -10.15 -19.58
C LEU A 631 -19.62 -9.71 -19.17
N ILE A 632 -20.45 -9.37 -20.16
CA ILE A 632 -21.82 -8.91 -19.94
C ILE A 632 -22.76 -9.70 -20.83
N VAL A 633 -23.87 -10.19 -20.24
CA VAL A 633 -24.95 -10.87 -20.94
C VAL A 633 -26.27 -10.14 -20.74
N ASP A 634 -27.23 -10.35 -21.65
CA ASP A 634 -28.56 -9.80 -21.52
C ASP A 634 -29.42 -10.64 -20.56
N TRP A 635 -30.45 -10.01 -19.94
CA TRP A 635 -31.43 -10.73 -19.13
C TRP A 635 -32.17 -11.84 -19.89
N SER A 636 -32.27 -11.77 -21.21
CA SER A 636 -32.84 -12.83 -22.07
C SER A 636 -31.88 -13.97 -22.38
N SER A 637 -30.62 -13.90 -21.92
CA SER A 637 -29.63 -14.96 -22.13
C SER A 637 -30.03 -16.26 -21.43
N PHE A 638 -29.71 -17.39 -22.05
CA PHE A 638 -29.97 -18.70 -21.42
C PHE A 638 -29.14 -18.90 -20.14
N LEU A 639 -28.03 -18.14 -19.94
CA LEU A 639 -27.24 -18.17 -18.73
C LEU A 639 -28.01 -17.68 -17.50
N THR A 640 -28.84 -16.65 -17.65
CA THR A 640 -29.63 -16.10 -16.55
C THR A 640 -30.57 -17.10 -15.94
N ALA A 641 -31.22 -17.92 -16.78
CA ALA A 641 -32.10 -18.99 -16.32
C ALA A 641 -31.29 -20.15 -15.75
N ARG A 642 -30.16 -20.51 -16.35
CA ARG A 642 -29.28 -21.60 -15.89
C ARG A 642 -28.72 -21.33 -14.49
N ASP A 643 -28.22 -20.11 -14.28
CA ASP A 643 -27.48 -19.73 -13.09
C ASP A 643 -28.35 -19.06 -12.03
N TYR A 644 -29.69 -19.06 -12.21
CA TYR A 644 -30.67 -18.45 -11.29
C TYR A 644 -30.30 -17.00 -10.93
N THR A 645 -29.91 -16.20 -11.94
CA THR A 645 -29.49 -14.83 -11.74
C THR A 645 -30.60 -13.98 -11.12
N ILE A 646 -30.30 -13.31 -10.03
CA ILE A 646 -31.20 -12.38 -9.34
C ILE A 646 -30.80 -10.93 -9.64
N ILE A 647 -31.72 -10.00 -9.43
CA ILE A 647 -31.42 -8.57 -9.44
C ILE A 647 -30.67 -8.25 -8.14
N GLU A 648 -29.40 -7.92 -8.26
CA GLU A 648 -28.58 -7.50 -7.12
C GLU A 648 -28.72 -6.01 -6.86
N ASP A 649 -28.67 -5.20 -7.95
CA ASP A 649 -28.68 -3.75 -7.88
C ASP A 649 -29.67 -3.16 -8.88
N ILE A 650 -30.26 -2.01 -8.56
CA ILE A 650 -30.94 -1.15 -9.50
C ILE A 650 -30.16 0.16 -9.63
N MET A 651 -29.76 0.45 -10.85
CA MET A 651 -28.99 1.64 -11.22
C MET A 651 -29.96 2.71 -11.71
N VAL A 652 -29.88 3.91 -11.13
CA VAL A 652 -30.80 5.02 -11.40
C VAL A 652 -30.05 6.27 -11.86
N GLU A 653 -30.38 6.74 -13.04
CA GLU A 653 -29.81 7.99 -13.56
C GLU A 653 -30.80 9.14 -13.34
N THR A 654 -30.26 10.25 -12.86
CA THR A 654 -31.03 11.46 -12.55
C THR A 654 -30.19 12.73 -12.68
N ALA A 655 -30.85 13.83 -13.01
CA ALA A 655 -30.21 15.14 -13.02
C ALA A 655 -30.09 15.77 -11.61
N ASN A 656 -30.89 15.30 -10.62
CA ASN A 656 -30.89 15.81 -9.26
C ASN A 656 -30.95 14.65 -8.26
N PRO A 657 -29.82 14.14 -7.82
CA PRO A 657 -29.74 13.00 -6.91
C PRO A 657 -30.50 13.23 -5.59
N ASP A 658 -30.35 14.41 -4.97
CA ASP A 658 -30.99 14.71 -3.68
C ASP A 658 -32.53 14.63 -3.77
N LYS A 659 -33.11 15.20 -4.82
CA LYS A 659 -34.54 15.13 -5.06
C LYS A 659 -34.99 13.70 -5.30
N THR A 660 -34.25 12.95 -6.09
CA THR A 660 -34.58 11.56 -6.41
C THR A 660 -34.46 10.68 -5.17
N LEU A 661 -33.46 10.88 -4.30
CA LEU A 661 -33.36 10.18 -3.03
C LEU A 661 -34.56 10.45 -2.12
N ALA A 662 -35.07 11.71 -2.09
CA ALA A 662 -36.28 12.04 -1.37
C ALA A 662 -37.53 11.36 -1.97
N ASP A 663 -37.63 11.35 -3.30
CA ASP A 663 -38.72 10.68 -4.01
C ASP A 663 -38.69 9.15 -3.83
N LEU A 664 -37.49 8.55 -3.66
CA LEU A 664 -37.28 7.12 -3.41
C LEU A 664 -37.48 6.72 -1.94
N ALA A 665 -37.62 7.67 -1.02
CA ALA A 665 -37.74 7.40 0.43
C ALA A 665 -38.93 6.48 0.77
N PHE A 666 -40.04 6.51 -0.01
CA PHE A 666 -41.19 5.65 0.19
C PHE A 666 -40.85 4.15 -0.03
N LEU A 667 -39.85 3.85 -0.89
CA LEU A 667 -39.40 2.47 -1.09
C LEU A 667 -38.72 1.93 0.16
N LYS A 668 -38.01 2.80 0.90
CA LYS A 668 -37.34 2.43 2.15
C LYS A 668 -38.33 2.11 3.26
N GLU A 669 -39.51 2.78 3.30
CA GLU A 669 -40.58 2.44 4.22
C GLU A 669 -41.21 1.08 3.91
N ARG A 670 -41.34 0.74 2.63
CA ARG A 670 -41.92 -0.49 2.16
C ARG A 670 -40.93 -1.67 2.15
N TRP A 671 -39.66 -1.39 1.84
CA TRP A 671 -38.56 -2.36 1.83
C TRP A 671 -37.35 -1.79 2.61
N PRO A 672 -37.33 -1.95 3.93
CA PRO A 672 -36.29 -1.38 4.79
C PRO A 672 -34.86 -1.91 4.52
N ALA A 673 -34.76 -3.07 3.85
CA ALA A 673 -33.50 -3.69 3.45
C ALA A 673 -32.83 -3.01 2.25
N LEU A 674 -33.51 -2.07 1.60
CA LEU A 674 -32.92 -1.36 0.46
C LEU A 674 -31.97 -0.26 0.93
N LYS A 675 -30.75 -0.32 0.44
CA LYS A 675 -29.72 0.72 0.63
C LYS A 675 -29.64 1.59 -0.62
N PHE A 676 -29.77 2.88 -0.42
CA PHE A 676 -29.64 3.88 -1.46
C PHE A 676 -28.27 4.55 -1.31
N THR A 677 -27.48 4.50 -2.35
CA THR A 677 -26.13 5.07 -2.34
C THR A 677 -25.98 6.06 -3.49
N ASP A 678 -25.59 7.27 -3.18
CA ASP A 678 -25.29 8.31 -4.15
C ASP A 678 -23.82 8.24 -4.59
N LYS A 679 -23.60 8.32 -5.90
CA LYS A 679 -22.27 8.30 -6.51
C LYS A 679 -21.34 9.40 -5.99
N ALA A 680 -21.87 10.63 -5.81
CA ALA A 680 -21.08 11.76 -5.36
C ALA A 680 -20.58 11.54 -3.94
N THR A 681 -21.44 11.05 -3.05
CA THR A 681 -21.09 10.71 -1.66
C THR A 681 -20.01 9.60 -1.60
N MET A 682 -20.11 8.58 -2.47
CA MET A 682 -19.09 7.51 -2.50
C MET A 682 -17.75 8.00 -3.03
N ILE A 683 -17.76 8.86 -4.05
CA ILE A 683 -16.54 9.50 -4.54
C ILE A 683 -15.91 10.38 -3.46
N GLU A 684 -16.72 11.12 -2.69
CA GLU A 684 -16.24 11.94 -1.58
C GLU A 684 -15.61 11.09 -0.49
N GLN A 685 -16.25 9.99 -0.08
CA GLN A 685 -15.70 9.04 0.89
C GLN A 685 -14.40 8.38 0.41
N SER A 686 -14.36 7.99 -0.88
CA SER A 686 -13.13 7.45 -1.49
C SER A 686 -12.02 8.50 -1.49
N ASN A 687 -12.31 9.74 -1.87
CA ASN A 687 -11.36 10.84 -1.84
C ASN A 687 -10.86 11.13 -0.41
N GLU A 688 -11.71 11.04 0.59
CA GLU A 688 -11.32 11.22 1.99
C GLU A 688 -10.34 10.14 2.45
N MET A 689 -10.61 8.88 2.15
CA MET A 689 -9.68 7.77 2.43
C MET A 689 -8.34 7.94 1.72
N LEU A 690 -8.35 8.39 0.46
CA LEU A 690 -7.14 8.69 -0.30
C LEU A 690 -6.37 9.88 0.28
N PHE A 691 -7.08 10.92 0.72
CA PHE A 691 -6.48 12.08 1.38
C PHE A 691 -5.77 11.69 2.68
N GLN A 692 -6.33 10.77 3.46
CA GLN A 692 -5.68 10.22 4.64
C GLN A 692 -4.33 9.56 4.30
N ARG A 693 -4.30 8.70 3.29
CA ARG A 693 -3.06 8.04 2.83
C ARG A 693 -2.05 9.07 2.30
N TRP A 694 -2.54 10.04 1.53
CA TRP A 694 -1.71 11.09 0.94
C TRP A 694 -1.10 12.00 2.00
N SER A 695 -1.86 12.37 3.02
CA SER A 695 -1.40 13.25 4.11
C SER A 695 -0.28 12.60 4.95
N LEU A 696 -0.37 11.29 5.21
CA LEU A 696 0.72 10.54 5.85
C LEU A 696 1.99 10.56 5.00
N PHE A 697 1.85 10.31 3.70
CA PHE A 697 2.97 10.35 2.77
C PHE A 697 3.63 11.73 2.74
N VAL A 698 2.85 12.80 2.63
CA VAL A 698 3.35 14.19 2.65
C VAL A 698 4.03 14.50 3.97
N GLY A 699 3.49 14.10 5.11
CA GLY A 699 4.10 14.30 6.42
C GLY A 699 5.50 13.68 6.52
N VAL A 700 5.62 12.42 6.13
CA VAL A 700 6.93 11.73 6.07
C VAL A 700 7.88 12.44 5.09
N PHE A 701 7.34 12.90 3.99
CA PHE A 701 8.09 13.56 2.93
C PHE A 701 8.70 14.88 3.41
N VAL A 702 7.92 15.72 4.07
CA VAL A 702 8.38 16.99 4.65
C VAL A 702 9.54 16.76 5.60
N ILE A 703 9.44 15.73 6.45
CA ILE A 703 10.51 15.39 7.40
C ILE A 703 11.76 14.89 6.66
N LEU A 704 11.61 14.07 5.62
CA LEU A 704 12.73 13.60 4.78
C LEU A 704 13.43 14.74 4.03
N ILE A 705 12.66 15.67 3.47
CA ILE A 705 13.20 16.88 2.84
C ILE A 705 14.00 17.68 3.87
N ALA A 706 13.43 17.92 5.05
CA ALA A 706 14.10 18.68 6.11
C ALA A 706 15.41 17.98 6.54
N ALA A 707 15.39 16.67 6.78
CA ALA A 707 16.58 15.90 7.16
C ALA A 707 17.65 15.91 6.06
N THR A 708 17.23 15.74 4.79
CA THR A 708 18.15 15.77 3.65
C THR A 708 18.73 17.18 3.43
N CYS A 709 17.91 18.24 3.53
CA CYS A 709 18.36 19.61 3.49
C CYS A 709 19.44 19.87 4.56
N LEU A 710 19.18 19.49 5.81
CA LEU A 710 20.14 19.65 6.89
C LEU A 710 21.45 18.90 6.59
N GLY A 711 21.38 17.64 6.14
CA GLY A 711 22.56 16.85 5.80
C GLY A 711 23.36 17.40 4.63
N VAL A 712 22.69 17.83 3.56
CA VAL A 712 23.32 18.44 2.37
C VAL A 712 23.92 19.79 2.74
N LEU A 713 23.17 20.65 3.44
CA LEU A 713 23.67 21.94 3.90
C LEU A 713 24.92 21.79 4.76
N GLN A 714 24.89 20.90 5.75
CA GLN A 714 26.06 20.63 6.60
C GLN A 714 27.28 20.22 5.80
N THR A 715 27.12 19.30 4.85
CA THR A 715 28.25 18.76 4.08
C THR A 715 28.81 19.80 3.11
N LEU A 716 27.97 20.57 2.46
CA LEU A 716 28.37 21.66 1.58
C LEU A 716 29.05 22.80 2.36
N LEU A 717 28.48 23.20 3.51
CA LEU A 717 29.07 24.17 4.41
C LEU A 717 30.49 23.80 4.81
N HIS A 718 30.64 22.54 5.20
CA HIS A 718 31.95 22.04 5.55
C HIS A 718 32.94 22.05 4.37
N THR A 719 32.48 21.63 3.18
CA THR A 719 33.34 21.67 1.96
C THR A 719 33.81 23.08 1.66
N ILE A 720 32.95 24.07 1.82
CA ILE A 720 33.30 25.48 1.63
C ILE A 720 34.30 25.96 2.71
N TYR A 721 34.03 25.57 3.97
CA TYR A 721 34.89 25.97 5.10
C TYR A 721 36.29 25.36 5.02
N THR A 722 36.42 24.08 4.58
CA THR A 722 37.72 23.43 4.38
C THR A 722 38.54 24.02 3.23
N LYS A 723 37.89 24.69 2.29
CA LYS A 723 38.53 25.36 1.16
C LYS A 723 38.78 26.85 1.39
N ARG A 724 38.56 27.37 2.60
CA ARG A 724 38.74 28.80 2.88
C ARG A 724 40.11 29.34 2.56
N SER A 725 41.17 28.53 2.80
CA SER A 725 42.56 28.90 2.46
C SER A 725 42.77 28.99 0.95
N ASP A 726 42.25 28.01 0.17
CA ASP A 726 42.30 28.06 -1.28
C ASP A 726 41.57 29.28 -1.83
N TYR A 727 40.41 29.63 -1.24
CA TYR A 727 39.66 30.82 -1.59
C TYR A 727 40.40 32.12 -1.24
N ALA A 728 41.10 32.16 -0.10
CA ALA A 728 41.97 33.28 0.26
C ALA A 728 43.10 33.48 -0.74
N ILE A 729 43.79 32.40 -1.14
CA ILE A 729 44.81 32.41 -2.18
C ILE A 729 44.24 32.92 -3.51
N GLN A 730 43.10 32.43 -3.94
CA GLN A 730 42.46 32.89 -5.18
C GLN A 730 42.10 34.37 -5.15
N ARG A 731 41.65 34.89 -3.99
CA ARG A 731 41.44 36.33 -3.80
C ARG A 731 42.73 37.13 -3.86
N LEU A 732 43.81 36.59 -3.32
CA LEU A 732 45.14 37.21 -3.43
C LEU A 732 45.64 37.30 -4.90
N ILE A 733 45.31 36.29 -5.72
CA ILE A 733 45.64 36.24 -7.16
C ILE A 733 44.72 37.17 -7.98
N GLY A 734 43.73 37.83 -7.36
CA GLY A 734 42.88 38.84 -8.01
C GLY A 734 41.40 38.44 -8.23
N LEU A 735 40.92 37.34 -7.62
CA LEU A 735 39.51 36.99 -7.68
C LEU A 735 38.71 37.99 -6.82
N SER A 736 37.73 38.65 -7.43
CA SER A 736 36.85 39.58 -6.72
C SER A 736 35.91 38.88 -5.73
N PRO A 737 35.42 39.56 -4.67
CA PRO A 737 34.46 38.95 -3.75
C PRO A 737 33.20 38.42 -4.44
N ASN A 738 32.69 39.14 -5.44
CA ASN A 738 31.55 38.70 -6.25
C ASN A 738 31.88 37.50 -7.14
N GLY A 739 33.15 37.44 -7.65
CA GLY A 739 33.63 36.28 -8.40
C GLY A 739 33.75 35.04 -7.53
N LEU A 740 34.20 35.18 -6.27
CA LEU A 740 34.23 34.09 -5.31
C LEU A 740 32.80 33.59 -4.96
N MET A 741 31.87 34.50 -4.77
CA MET A 741 30.45 34.13 -4.53
C MET A 741 29.87 33.34 -5.72
N LYS A 742 30.09 33.80 -6.97
CA LYS A 742 29.71 33.08 -8.19
C LYS A 742 30.34 31.68 -8.26
N LEU A 743 31.60 31.55 -7.90
CA LEU A 743 32.33 30.28 -7.89
C LEU A 743 31.68 29.30 -6.90
N ILE A 744 31.40 29.71 -5.66
CA ILE A 744 30.76 28.89 -4.63
C ILE A 744 29.36 28.49 -5.08
N LEU A 745 28.55 29.45 -5.53
CA LEU A 745 27.17 29.16 -6.00
C LEU A 745 27.17 28.20 -7.18
N THR A 746 28.11 28.33 -8.13
CA THR A 746 28.20 27.41 -9.27
C THR A 746 28.55 25.99 -8.83
N GLN A 747 29.47 25.85 -7.85
CA GLN A 747 29.81 24.54 -7.30
C GLN A 747 28.58 23.85 -6.65
N VAL A 748 27.87 24.59 -5.79
CA VAL A 748 26.66 24.08 -5.12
C VAL A 748 25.56 23.75 -6.14
N LEU A 749 25.31 24.67 -7.06
CA LEU A 749 24.30 24.51 -8.10
C LEU A 749 24.55 23.26 -8.98
N SER A 750 25.85 23.03 -9.31
CA SER A 750 26.23 21.83 -10.09
C SER A 750 25.89 20.53 -9.37
N PHE A 751 26.09 20.43 -8.05
CA PHE A 751 25.71 19.24 -7.28
C PHE A 751 24.19 19.09 -7.17
N VAL A 752 23.50 20.18 -6.88
CA VAL A 752 22.05 20.19 -6.67
C VAL A 752 21.32 19.87 -7.98
N LEU A 753 21.63 20.57 -9.08
CA LEU A 753 21.02 20.32 -10.38
C LEU A 753 21.26 18.89 -10.86
N TYR A 754 22.49 18.39 -10.72
CA TYR A 754 22.79 17.02 -11.08
C TYR A 754 22.00 16.01 -10.23
N GLY A 755 21.95 16.22 -8.91
CA GLY A 755 21.17 15.38 -8.00
C GLY A 755 19.68 15.37 -8.32
N LEU A 756 19.11 16.56 -8.56
CA LEU A 756 17.71 16.72 -8.94
C LEU A 756 17.39 16.02 -10.27
N THR A 757 18.19 16.30 -11.33
CA THR A 757 17.91 15.74 -12.67
C THR A 757 18.07 14.23 -12.72
N VAL A 758 19.16 13.70 -12.16
CA VAL A 758 19.43 12.25 -12.16
C VAL A 758 18.47 11.52 -11.23
N GLY A 759 18.15 12.10 -10.06
CA GLY A 759 17.19 11.51 -9.13
C GLY A 759 15.78 11.44 -9.71
N THR A 760 15.32 12.52 -10.35
CA THR A 760 14.07 12.54 -11.10
C THR A 760 14.07 11.50 -12.22
N PHE A 761 15.14 11.42 -13.00
CA PHE A 761 15.24 10.44 -14.08
C PHE A 761 15.15 9.00 -13.57
N ILE A 762 15.87 8.67 -12.51
CA ILE A 762 15.80 7.32 -11.90
C ILE A 762 14.40 7.05 -11.33
N GLY A 763 13.80 8.04 -10.67
CA GLY A 763 12.43 7.93 -10.17
C GLY A 763 11.41 7.70 -11.28
N LEU A 764 11.52 8.41 -12.40
CA LEU A 764 10.67 8.19 -13.58
C LEU A 764 10.90 6.80 -14.21
N VAL A 765 12.14 6.33 -14.28
CA VAL A 765 12.44 4.97 -14.76
C VAL A 765 11.75 3.91 -13.88
N LEU A 766 11.83 4.06 -12.55
CA LEU A 766 11.12 3.15 -11.64
C LEU A 766 9.60 3.22 -11.82
N THR A 767 9.08 4.42 -12.00
CA THR A 767 7.64 4.64 -12.25
C THR A 767 7.19 4.00 -13.57
N THR A 768 7.97 4.16 -14.66
CA THR A 768 7.63 3.51 -15.94
C THR A 768 7.71 1.98 -15.85
N MET A 769 8.63 1.43 -15.04
CA MET A 769 8.70 -0.01 -14.81
C MET A 769 7.49 -0.55 -14.05
N LEU A 770 6.92 0.24 -13.13
CA LEU A 770 5.64 -0.10 -12.51
C LEU A 770 4.50 -0.14 -13.54
N GLY A 771 4.59 0.66 -14.60
CA GLY A 771 3.64 0.67 -15.72
C GLY A 771 3.50 -0.65 -16.50
N PHE A 772 4.42 -1.61 -16.30
CA PHE A 772 4.25 -2.97 -16.82
C PHE A 772 3.28 -3.83 -15.99
N ILE A 773 2.95 -3.39 -14.77
CA ILE A 773 2.02 -4.09 -13.87
C ILE A 773 0.65 -3.44 -13.94
N GLU A 774 0.59 -2.10 -13.85
CA GLU A 774 -0.65 -1.32 -13.80
C GLU A 774 -0.51 -0.02 -14.58
N LYS A 775 -1.66 0.58 -14.96
CA LYS A 775 -1.70 1.89 -15.63
C LYS A 775 -1.20 2.98 -14.67
N VAL A 776 -0.06 3.58 -14.99
CA VAL A 776 0.63 4.55 -14.12
C VAL A 776 0.24 5.99 -14.47
N SER A 777 0.03 6.78 -13.42
CA SER A 777 -0.17 8.24 -13.49
C SER A 777 1.04 8.98 -12.99
N TYR A 778 1.58 9.93 -13.78
CA TYR A 778 2.73 10.75 -13.40
C TYR A 778 2.30 12.03 -12.69
N ASP A 779 3.00 12.38 -11.61
CA ASP A 779 2.76 13.61 -10.86
C ASP A 779 3.85 14.65 -11.10
N PHE A 780 3.81 15.27 -12.30
CA PHE A 780 4.77 16.30 -12.67
C PHE A 780 4.63 17.60 -11.86
N LEU A 781 3.45 17.90 -11.33
CA LEU A 781 3.18 19.13 -10.61
C LEU A 781 3.88 19.13 -9.25
N THR A 782 3.66 18.09 -8.44
CA THR A 782 4.33 17.91 -7.14
C THR A 782 5.86 17.85 -7.30
N LEU A 783 6.32 17.15 -8.33
CA LEU A 783 7.73 17.05 -8.68
C LEU A 783 8.35 18.40 -9.04
N GLY A 784 7.64 19.21 -9.81
CA GLY A 784 8.11 20.57 -10.21
C GLY A 784 8.18 21.49 -8.99
N ILE A 785 7.12 21.57 -8.20
CA ILE A 785 7.05 22.43 -7.00
C ILE A 785 8.15 22.07 -6.01
N THR A 786 8.31 20.80 -5.70
CA THR A 786 9.30 20.35 -4.71
C THR A 786 10.73 20.53 -5.20
N SER A 787 11.01 20.27 -6.48
CA SER A 787 12.33 20.52 -7.08
C SER A 787 12.71 22.01 -7.03
N ILE A 788 11.76 22.89 -7.38
CA ILE A 788 11.97 24.35 -7.33
C ILE A 788 12.15 24.81 -5.89
N ALA A 789 11.34 24.31 -4.94
CA ALA A 789 11.44 24.67 -3.53
C ALA A 789 12.80 24.24 -2.94
N PHE A 790 13.26 23.02 -3.22
CA PHE A 790 14.58 22.53 -2.79
C PHE A 790 15.71 23.35 -3.38
N LEU A 791 15.64 23.66 -4.67
CA LEU A 791 16.64 24.50 -5.36
C LEU A 791 16.68 25.91 -4.77
N ALA A 792 15.52 26.54 -4.58
CA ALA A 792 15.41 27.89 -4.00
C ALA A 792 15.96 27.92 -2.56
N ALA A 793 15.55 26.99 -1.71
CA ALA A 793 16.05 26.89 -0.34
C ALA A 793 17.60 26.75 -0.30
N THR A 794 18.14 25.87 -1.15
CA THR A 794 19.58 25.66 -1.25
C THR A 794 20.29 26.91 -1.73
N LEU A 795 19.80 27.58 -2.77
CA LEU A 795 20.39 28.80 -3.32
C LEU A 795 20.38 29.95 -2.30
N ILE A 796 19.27 30.15 -1.57
CA ILE A 796 19.16 31.19 -0.55
C ILE A 796 20.22 30.99 0.55
N VAL A 797 20.31 29.77 1.10
CA VAL A 797 21.28 29.49 2.18
C VAL A 797 22.74 29.70 1.70
N PHE A 798 23.06 29.21 0.50
CA PHE A 798 24.45 29.34 0.00
C PHE A 798 24.78 30.73 -0.56
N ALA A 799 23.81 31.49 -1.03
CA ALA A 799 24.00 32.89 -1.37
C ALA A 799 24.33 33.71 -0.12
N LEU A 800 23.60 33.52 0.97
CA LEU A 800 23.89 34.16 2.24
C LEU A 800 25.30 33.81 2.76
N GLN A 801 25.66 32.53 2.71
CA GLN A 801 26.96 32.08 3.17
C GLN A 801 28.10 32.52 2.24
N GLY A 802 27.91 32.40 0.92
CA GLY A 802 28.86 32.90 -0.06
C GLY A 802 29.13 34.39 0.13
N TYR A 803 28.09 35.17 0.44
CA TYR A 803 28.22 36.58 0.76
C TYR A 803 29.05 36.81 2.02
N TRP A 804 28.82 36.07 3.10
CA TRP A 804 29.58 36.20 4.35
C TRP A 804 31.05 35.82 4.19
N ILE A 805 31.36 34.72 3.49
CA ILE A 805 32.71 34.22 3.27
C ILE A 805 33.46 35.15 2.32
N SER A 806 32.81 35.65 1.26
CA SER A 806 33.45 36.51 0.27
C SER A 806 33.87 37.87 0.81
N ARG A 807 33.23 38.36 1.88
CA ARG A 807 33.51 39.68 2.51
C ARG A 807 34.35 39.64 3.78
N LYS A 808 34.77 38.45 4.27
CA LYS A 808 35.70 38.38 5.40
C LYS A 808 37.05 39.02 5.04
N LYS A 809 37.65 39.68 6.03
CA LYS A 809 38.95 40.32 5.86
C LYS A 809 40.02 39.26 5.63
N LEU A 810 40.80 39.38 4.57
CA LEU A 810 41.88 38.43 4.16
C LEU A 810 42.91 38.21 5.27
N ALA A 811 43.22 39.24 6.08
CA ALA A 811 44.18 39.13 7.18
C ALA A 811 43.80 38.09 8.24
N TYR A 812 42.50 37.93 8.58
CA TYR A 812 42.04 36.92 9.54
C TYR A 812 42.07 35.47 8.97
N GLU A 813 41.90 35.32 7.66
CA GLU A 813 41.98 34.01 7.02
C GLU A 813 43.38 33.48 6.85
N MET A 814 44.38 34.38 6.84
CA MET A 814 45.84 34.05 6.77
C MET A 814 46.45 33.75 8.14
N ILE A 815 45.92 34.25 9.23
CA ILE A 815 46.40 33.97 10.61
C ILE A 815 46.00 32.55 11.05
N ASP A 816 44.91 32.03 10.52
CA ASP A 816 44.44 30.66 10.77
C ASP A 816 45.13 29.60 9.86
N MET A 817 46.06 29.96 8.97
CA MET A 817 46.94 29.08 8.22
C MET A 817 48.19 28.72 9.04
#